data_e6a598b0c1fc7b16a752970bf9470399
#
_entry.id   e6a598b0c1fc7b16a752970bf9470399
#
_cell.length_a   1.000
_cell.length_b   1.000
_cell.length_c   1.000
_cell.angle_alpha   90.00
_cell.angle_beta   90.00
_cell.angle_gamma   90.00
#
_symmetry.space_group_name_H-M   'P 1'
#
loop_
_entity.id
_entity.type
_entity.pdbx_description
1 polymer ?
#
loop_
_entity_poly.entity_id
_entity_poly.type
_entity_poly.pdbx_seq_one_letter_code
_entity_poly.pdbx_strand_id
1 'polypeptide(L)'
;MKTIIAEKPSVAREIARIVGATKREEGYFEGGGYAVTWAFGHLVQLAMPDGYGIRGFVRDNLPVIPETFTLIPRQEKTEKGYKPDSGVVSQIKIIARLFKESEQIIVATDAGREGELIFRYLYHYIGCTTPFVRLWISSLTDKAIREGLRNLEAGDKYDNLYLAAKARSESDWLVGINGTQALSIAAGHGTYSVGRVQTPTLAMVCERYWENRRFTSEAFWQLHIATDGCDGEVVKFSSSEKWKEKEPAMELYNKVKAAGCATVTKAERKEKTEETPLLYDLTTLQKEANAKHGFTAEQTLEIAQKLYEKKLITYPRTGSRYIPEDVFAEIPKLLAFIGTQPEWKDKVRAKAAPTRRSVDDGKVTDHHALLVTGEKPLFLSKEDNTIYQMIAGRMVEAFSEKCVKDVTTVTAECAGVEFTVKGSVVKQTGWRAVYGEEKEEITIPGWQEGDTLTPKGSSITEGKTKPKPLHTEATLLSAMETAGKEIEDDALRQAMKDCGIGTPATRASIIETLFKRGYMERCKKSLVPTEKGLALNSVVKTMRIADVAMTGEWEKELARIERGELSDDTFRKEIEAYTREITSELISCDKLFGSRDSGCACPKCGTGRMRFYGKVVRCDNTECGLPVFRLKAGRTLSDDEIKDLLTEGHTKLLKGFKSKQGKSFDAVVAFDGEYNTTFVFPEAKKDKKFSGRKK
;
A
#
# COMPACT_ATOMS: atom_id res chain seq x y z
N MET A 1 29.15 -29.21 16.18
CA MET A 1 28.37 -28.82 14.99
C MET A 1 27.94 -27.37 15.11
N LYS A 2 27.89 -26.61 14.02
CA LYS A 2 27.36 -25.24 14.02
C LYS A 2 25.98 -25.20 13.33
N THR A 3 25.03 -24.45 13.89
CA THR A 3 23.74 -24.28 13.23
C THR A 3 23.67 -22.91 12.55
N ILE A 4 23.26 -22.91 11.27
CA ILE A 4 22.96 -21.71 10.49
C ILE A 4 21.45 -21.58 10.44
N ILE A 5 20.89 -20.42 10.83
CA ILE A 5 19.47 -20.14 10.68
C ILE A 5 19.23 -19.05 9.66
N ALA A 6 18.55 -19.36 8.58
CA ALA A 6 18.10 -18.40 7.57
C ALA A 6 16.64 -17.97 7.83
N GLU A 7 16.21 -16.87 7.21
CA GLU A 7 14.82 -16.41 7.33
C GLU A 7 13.85 -17.28 6.50
N LYS A 8 14.35 -17.84 5.38
CA LYS A 8 13.51 -18.53 4.38
C LYS A 8 14.15 -19.83 3.92
N PRO A 9 13.34 -20.86 3.56
CA PRO A 9 13.86 -22.14 3.07
C PRO A 9 14.74 -22.02 1.82
N SER A 10 14.45 -21.06 0.94
CA SER A 10 15.23 -20.82 -0.29
C SER A 10 16.64 -20.34 0.02
N VAL A 11 16.79 -19.40 0.96
CA VAL A 11 18.07 -18.88 1.42
C VAL A 11 18.86 -19.96 2.15
N ALA A 12 18.21 -20.73 3.03
CA ALA A 12 18.82 -21.87 3.71
C ALA A 12 19.42 -22.88 2.73
N ARG A 13 18.72 -23.18 1.63
CA ARG A 13 19.19 -24.10 0.61
C ARG A 13 20.45 -23.61 -0.09
N GLU A 14 20.53 -22.32 -0.43
CA GLU A 14 21.73 -21.76 -1.07
C GLU A 14 22.93 -21.75 -0.11
N ILE A 15 22.71 -21.37 1.13
CA ILE A 15 23.78 -21.44 2.16
C ILE A 15 24.22 -22.89 2.38
N ALA A 16 23.26 -23.82 2.50
CA ALA A 16 23.54 -25.24 2.69
C ALA A 16 24.40 -25.81 1.56
N ARG A 17 24.09 -25.47 0.29
CA ARG A 17 24.89 -25.85 -0.88
C ARG A 17 26.35 -25.36 -0.76
N ILE A 18 26.54 -24.14 -0.29
CA ILE A 18 27.86 -23.51 -0.21
C ILE A 18 28.70 -24.09 0.93
N VAL A 19 28.08 -24.41 2.08
CA VAL A 19 28.79 -25.01 3.22
C VAL A 19 28.90 -26.53 3.18
N GLY A 20 28.33 -27.16 2.13
CA GLY A 20 28.37 -28.61 1.97
C GLY A 20 27.36 -29.40 2.83
N ALA A 21 26.32 -28.74 3.33
CA ALA A 21 25.22 -29.36 4.06
C ALA A 21 24.18 -29.90 3.06
N THR A 22 24.50 -31.03 2.38
CA THR A 22 23.71 -31.52 1.25
C THR A 22 22.61 -32.53 1.63
N LYS A 23 22.70 -33.15 2.81
CA LYS A 23 21.70 -34.11 3.30
C LYS A 23 20.47 -33.34 3.75
N ARG A 24 19.33 -33.60 3.09
CA ARG A 24 18.05 -32.98 3.45
C ARG A 24 17.39 -33.78 4.56
N GLU A 25 17.06 -33.10 5.63
CA GLU A 25 16.27 -33.60 6.76
C GLU A 25 14.97 -32.81 6.89
N GLU A 26 14.10 -33.25 7.81
CA GLU A 26 12.88 -32.51 8.11
C GLU A 26 13.20 -31.19 8.79
N GLY A 27 12.91 -30.06 8.12
CA GLY A 27 13.11 -28.70 8.64
C GLY A 27 14.56 -28.19 8.61
N TYR A 28 15.54 -28.93 8.05
CA TYR A 28 16.94 -28.46 7.92
C TYR A 28 17.73 -29.26 6.88
N PHE A 29 18.94 -28.81 6.58
CA PHE A 29 19.96 -29.52 5.82
C PHE A 29 21.16 -29.83 6.72
N GLU A 30 21.82 -30.97 6.55
CA GLU A 30 22.96 -31.39 7.34
C GLU A 30 24.15 -31.77 6.47
N GLY A 31 25.35 -31.49 6.93
CA GLY A 31 26.63 -31.86 6.29
C GLY A 31 27.72 -30.82 6.48
N GLY A 32 28.96 -31.15 6.16
CA GLY A 32 30.09 -30.22 6.26
C GLY A 32 30.36 -29.65 7.67
N GLY A 33 29.85 -30.27 8.73
CA GLY A 33 29.94 -29.75 10.10
C GLY A 33 28.84 -28.74 10.45
N TYR A 34 27.86 -28.52 9.56
CA TYR A 34 26.77 -27.57 9.71
C TYR A 34 25.40 -28.27 9.70
N ALA A 35 24.46 -27.70 10.48
CA ALA A 35 23.03 -27.84 10.29
C ALA A 35 22.46 -26.49 9.78
N VAL A 36 21.80 -26.49 8.61
CA VAL A 36 21.25 -25.25 8.04
C VAL A 36 19.72 -25.33 8.08
N THR A 37 19.12 -24.56 8.98
CA THR A 37 17.68 -24.50 9.18
C THR A 37 17.13 -23.13 8.75
N TRP A 38 15.81 -22.93 8.89
CA TRP A 38 15.12 -21.72 8.45
C TRP A 38 13.92 -21.39 9.33
N ALA A 39 13.56 -20.11 9.34
CA ALA A 39 12.25 -19.64 9.74
C ALA A 39 11.28 -19.61 8.53
N PHE A 40 10.02 -19.27 8.78
CA PHE A 40 9.01 -18.94 7.76
C PHE A 40 8.57 -17.49 7.95
N GLY A 41 9.50 -16.55 8.07
CA GLY A 41 9.29 -15.25 8.66
C GLY A 41 9.12 -15.37 10.18
N HIS A 42 8.23 -14.60 10.78
CA HIS A 42 7.97 -14.71 12.22
C HIS A 42 7.36 -16.07 12.59
N LEU A 43 8.11 -16.88 13.33
CA LEU A 43 7.61 -18.10 13.98
C LEU A 43 6.96 -17.80 15.33
N VAL A 44 7.38 -16.71 15.95
CA VAL A 44 6.95 -16.25 17.27
C VAL A 44 6.38 -14.84 17.16
N GLN A 45 5.34 -14.55 17.91
CA GLN A 45 4.65 -13.26 17.92
C GLN A 45 4.31 -12.83 19.36
N LEU A 46 3.96 -11.56 19.55
CA LEU A 46 3.44 -11.06 20.82
C LEU A 46 2.04 -11.66 21.08
N ALA A 47 1.77 -12.04 22.32
CA ALA A 47 0.45 -12.52 22.74
C ALA A 47 -0.60 -11.41 22.59
N MET A 48 -1.82 -11.80 22.24
CA MET A 48 -2.97 -10.89 22.23
C MET A 48 -3.51 -10.71 23.67
N PRO A 49 -4.43 -9.76 23.94
CA PRO A 49 -4.96 -9.51 25.29
C PRO A 49 -5.46 -10.73 26.04
N ASP A 50 -6.00 -11.74 25.36
CA ASP A 50 -6.44 -13.01 25.94
C ASP A 50 -5.28 -13.81 26.56
N GLY A 51 -4.06 -13.67 26.06
CA GLY A 51 -2.85 -14.24 26.66
C GLY A 51 -2.48 -13.62 28.01
N TYR A 52 -3.04 -12.46 28.34
CA TYR A 52 -2.93 -11.77 29.63
C TYR A 52 -4.20 -11.92 30.50
N GLY A 53 -5.11 -12.83 30.14
CA GLY A 53 -6.37 -13.05 30.85
C GLY A 53 -7.47 -12.04 30.53
N ILE A 54 -7.24 -11.11 29.61
CA ILE A 54 -8.17 -10.03 29.23
C ILE A 54 -8.98 -10.48 28.03
N ARG A 55 -10.29 -10.64 28.17
CA ARG A 55 -11.19 -11.13 27.13
C ARG A 55 -12.22 -10.09 26.73
N GLY A 56 -12.47 -10.03 25.43
CA GLY A 56 -13.46 -9.13 24.85
C GLY A 56 -13.07 -7.65 24.91
N PHE A 57 -13.92 -6.81 24.33
CA PHE A 57 -13.74 -5.36 24.33
C PHE A 57 -14.54 -4.78 25.49
N VAL A 58 -13.87 -4.59 26.64
CA VAL A 58 -14.47 -4.09 27.88
C VAL A 58 -13.77 -2.80 28.27
N ARG A 59 -14.56 -1.76 28.56
CA ARG A 59 -14.05 -0.41 28.86
C ARG A 59 -13.10 -0.40 30.07
N ASP A 60 -13.45 -1.13 31.11
CA ASP A 60 -12.70 -1.15 32.38
C ASP A 60 -11.34 -1.83 32.26
N ASN A 61 -11.12 -2.58 31.17
CA ASN A 61 -9.83 -3.25 30.91
C ASN A 61 -8.84 -2.36 30.15
N LEU A 62 -9.24 -1.15 29.74
CA LEU A 62 -8.42 -0.27 28.93
C LEU A 62 -7.73 0.82 29.75
N PRO A 63 -6.48 1.17 29.42
CA PRO A 63 -5.65 0.56 28.39
C PRO A 63 -5.00 -0.75 28.85
N VAL A 64 -4.86 -1.72 27.93
CA VAL A 64 -4.08 -2.96 28.15
C VAL A 64 -2.60 -2.63 27.94
N ILE A 65 -1.83 -2.61 29.03
CA ILE A 65 -0.40 -2.35 29.02
C ILE A 65 0.29 -3.46 29.81
N PRO A 66 0.80 -4.52 29.15
CA PRO A 66 1.51 -5.59 29.82
C PRO A 66 2.83 -5.08 30.45
N GLU A 67 3.13 -5.47 31.69
CA GLU A 67 4.43 -5.20 32.29
C GLU A 67 5.55 -5.84 31.46
N THR A 68 5.34 -7.08 31.05
CA THR A 68 6.24 -7.81 30.15
C THR A 68 5.44 -8.45 29.04
N PHE A 69 5.89 -8.28 27.80
CA PHE A 69 5.29 -8.91 26.64
C PHE A 69 5.59 -10.40 26.59
N THR A 70 4.54 -11.21 26.48
CA THR A 70 4.64 -12.66 26.33
C THR A 70 4.78 -13.03 24.86
N LEU A 71 5.78 -13.85 24.56
CA LEU A 71 5.99 -14.42 23.23
C LEU A 71 5.24 -15.75 23.11
N ILE A 72 4.54 -15.94 22.00
CA ILE A 72 3.81 -17.18 21.69
C ILE A 72 4.10 -17.62 20.25
N PRO A 73 3.98 -18.91 19.91
CA PRO A 73 4.03 -19.37 18.53
C PRO A 73 2.99 -18.64 17.68
N ARG A 74 3.33 -18.33 16.44
CA ARG A 74 2.39 -17.74 15.47
C ARG A 74 1.11 -18.54 15.44
N GLN A 75 -0.02 -17.83 15.42
CA GLN A 75 -1.36 -18.41 15.43
C GLN A 75 -2.01 -18.35 14.05
N GLU A 76 -2.81 -19.33 13.72
CA GLU A 76 -3.71 -19.36 12.58
C GLU A 76 -5.17 -19.23 13.04
N LYS A 77 -5.99 -18.60 12.18
CA LYS A 77 -7.42 -18.45 12.42
C LYS A 77 -8.16 -19.72 12.03
N THR A 78 -9.00 -20.22 12.94
CA THR A 78 -9.89 -21.37 12.71
C THR A 78 -11.34 -20.95 12.91
N GLU A 79 -12.29 -21.85 12.63
CA GLU A 79 -13.73 -21.62 12.90
C GLU A 79 -14.03 -21.37 14.39
N LYS A 80 -13.21 -21.95 15.29
CA LYS A 80 -13.37 -21.86 16.76
C LYS A 80 -12.52 -20.77 17.41
N GLY A 81 -11.80 -19.95 16.63
CA GLY A 81 -10.89 -18.92 17.13
C GLY A 81 -9.47 -19.09 16.61
N TYR A 82 -8.48 -18.66 17.38
CA TYR A 82 -7.07 -18.76 17.03
C TYR A 82 -6.41 -19.96 17.73
N LYS A 83 -5.55 -20.67 17.02
CA LYS A 83 -4.72 -21.74 17.58
C LYS A 83 -3.28 -21.62 17.04
N PRO A 84 -2.27 -22.18 17.73
CA PRO A 84 -0.91 -22.22 17.19
C PRO A 84 -0.87 -22.95 15.85
N ASP A 85 -0.15 -22.38 14.87
CA ASP A 85 0.13 -23.00 13.56
C ASP A 85 0.99 -24.26 13.79
N SER A 86 0.47 -25.43 13.41
CA SER A 86 1.12 -26.73 13.66
C SER A 86 2.47 -26.85 12.96
N GLY A 87 2.60 -26.29 11.74
CA GLY A 87 3.87 -26.30 10.98
C GLY A 87 4.92 -25.43 11.68
N VAL A 88 4.49 -24.27 12.20
CA VAL A 88 5.36 -23.39 12.99
C VAL A 88 5.83 -24.07 14.28
N VAL A 89 4.92 -24.70 15.02
CA VAL A 89 5.27 -25.41 16.25
C VAL A 89 6.27 -26.55 15.98
N SER A 90 6.10 -27.30 14.90
CA SER A 90 7.03 -28.36 14.48
C SER A 90 8.41 -27.77 14.16
N GLN A 91 8.47 -26.68 13.38
CA GLN A 91 9.73 -26.03 13.03
C GLN A 91 10.45 -25.43 14.25
N ILE A 92 9.74 -24.82 15.19
CA ILE A 92 10.31 -24.33 16.45
C ILE A 92 10.97 -25.48 17.25
N LYS A 93 10.34 -26.65 17.31
CA LYS A 93 10.92 -27.81 18.00
C LYS A 93 12.21 -28.30 17.35
N ILE A 94 12.25 -28.31 16.01
CA ILE A 94 13.45 -28.68 15.26
C ILE A 94 14.57 -27.68 15.54
N ILE A 95 14.29 -26.37 15.44
CA ILE A 95 15.27 -25.31 15.69
C ILE A 95 15.77 -25.37 17.15
N ALA A 96 14.89 -25.57 18.12
CA ALA A 96 15.26 -25.68 19.54
C ALA A 96 16.24 -26.82 19.79
N ARG A 97 15.99 -27.99 19.16
CA ARG A 97 16.90 -29.13 19.23
C ARG A 97 18.26 -28.77 18.60
N LEU A 98 18.28 -28.24 17.39
CA LEU A 98 19.51 -27.88 16.68
C LEU A 98 20.33 -26.83 17.44
N PHE A 99 19.69 -25.83 18.02
CA PHE A 99 20.37 -24.81 18.82
C PHE A 99 21.01 -25.41 20.08
N LYS A 100 20.32 -26.33 20.75
CA LYS A 100 20.84 -27.01 21.94
C LYS A 100 22.04 -27.92 21.61
N GLU A 101 22.06 -28.54 20.45
CA GLU A 101 23.12 -29.44 19.99
C GLU A 101 24.33 -28.69 19.37
N SER A 102 24.23 -27.39 19.22
CA SER A 102 25.23 -26.58 18.53
C SER A 102 26.22 -25.90 19.50
N GLU A 103 27.46 -25.80 19.09
CA GLU A 103 28.48 -25.02 19.76
C GLU A 103 28.32 -23.52 19.51
N GLN A 104 27.78 -23.16 18.36
CA GLN A 104 27.60 -21.80 17.92
C GLN A 104 26.45 -21.72 16.90
N ILE A 105 25.67 -20.67 16.98
CA ILE A 105 24.61 -20.35 15.99
C ILE A 105 25.15 -19.26 15.05
N ILE A 106 24.96 -19.44 13.75
CA ILE A 106 25.20 -18.42 12.73
C ILE A 106 23.84 -17.90 12.26
N VAL A 107 23.59 -16.63 12.53
CA VAL A 107 22.33 -15.98 12.18
C VAL A 107 22.42 -15.42 10.77
N ALA A 108 21.66 -15.97 9.86
CA ALA A 108 21.58 -15.62 8.45
C ALA A 108 20.15 -15.19 8.03
N THR A 109 19.41 -14.59 8.97
CA THR A 109 18.17 -13.86 8.64
C THR A 109 18.50 -12.56 7.92
N ASP A 110 17.54 -11.95 7.24
CA ASP A 110 17.78 -10.76 6.43
C ASP A 110 18.52 -9.67 7.23
N ALA A 111 19.38 -8.91 6.53
CA ALA A 111 20.27 -7.92 7.13
C ALA A 111 19.53 -6.61 7.46
N GLY A 112 18.68 -6.65 8.46
CA GLY A 112 17.87 -5.52 8.87
C GLY A 112 17.12 -5.73 10.19
N ARG A 113 16.39 -4.70 10.64
CA ARG A 113 15.61 -4.70 11.90
C ARG A 113 14.70 -5.92 12.01
N GLU A 114 13.99 -6.26 10.92
CA GLU A 114 13.01 -7.34 10.91
C GLU A 114 13.66 -8.71 11.04
N GLY A 115 14.74 -8.94 10.28
CA GLY A 115 15.47 -10.21 10.36
C GLY A 115 16.13 -10.44 11.74
N GLU A 116 16.59 -9.37 12.38
CA GLU A 116 17.12 -9.45 13.75
C GLU A 116 15.99 -9.78 14.75
N LEU A 117 14.81 -9.12 14.60
CA LEU A 117 13.65 -9.39 15.47
C LEU A 117 13.15 -10.83 15.35
N ILE A 118 13.05 -11.37 14.13
CA ILE A 118 12.64 -12.75 13.86
C ILE A 118 13.54 -13.73 14.63
N PHE A 119 14.85 -13.55 14.51
CA PHE A 119 15.80 -14.42 15.21
C PHE A 119 15.73 -14.26 16.72
N ARG A 120 15.81 -13.02 17.25
CA ARG A 120 15.86 -12.77 18.70
C ARG A 120 14.58 -13.18 19.40
N TYR A 121 13.40 -12.96 18.83
CA TYR A 121 12.15 -13.44 19.40
C TYR A 121 12.14 -14.97 19.51
N LEU A 122 12.61 -15.67 18.48
CA LEU A 122 12.71 -17.12 18.49
C LEU A 122 13.74 -17.60 19.53
N TYR A 123 14.90 -16.98 19.57
CA TYR A 123 16.00 -17.29 20.50
C TYR A 123 15.55 -17.15 21.97
N HIS A 124 14.89 -16.06 22.30
CA HIS A 124 14.34 -15.82 23.65
C HIS A 124 13.17 -16.76 23.96
N TYR A 125 12.27 -17.00 23.01
CA TYR A 125 11.14 -17.90 23.21
C TYR A 125 11.58 -19.34 23.52
N ILE A 126 12.65 -19.80 22.88
CA ILE A 126 13.24 -21.13 23.13
C ILE A 126 14.00 -21.15 24.46
N GLY A 127 14.38 -20.01 25.03
CA GLY A 127 15.26 -19.90 26.18
C GLY A 127 16.69 -20.36 25.85
N CYS A 128 17.15 -20.10 24.63
CA CYS A 128 18.46 -20.52 24.17
C CYS A 128 19.57 -19.67 24.78
N THR A 129 20.69 -20.30 25.12
CA THR A 129 21.89 -19.63 25.66
C THR A 129 23.14 -19.90 24.81
N THR A 130 23.01 -20.67 23.74
CA THR A 130 24.11 -20.97 22.82
C THR A 130 24.61 -19.67 22.18
N PRO A 131 25.92 -19.37 22.19
CA PRO A 131 26.46 -18.15 21.62
C PRO A 131 26.20 -18.09 20.12
N PHE A 132 25.95 -16.88 19.62
CA PHE A 132 25.66 -16.67 18.20
C PHE A 132 26.49 -15.55 17.59
N VAL A 133 26.66 -15.66 16.28
CA VAL A 133 27.33 -14.68 15.41
C VAL A 133 26.44 -14.36 14.24
N ARG A 134 26.66 -13.24 13.59
CA ARG A 134 25.82 -12.70 12.52
C ARG A 134 26.51 -12.84 11.17
N LEU A 135 25.83 -13.46 10.20
CA LEU A 135 26.12 -13.37 8.79
C LEU A 135 25.38 -12.16 8.22
N TRP A 136 26.08 -11.06 8.00
CA TRP A 136 25.49 -9.80 7.52
C TRP A 136 25.78 -9.62 6.03
N ILE A 137 24.82 -9.95 5.19
CA ILE A 137 24.93 -9.85 3.73
C ILE A 137 23.63 -9.33 3.13
N SER A 138 23.72 -8.48 2.10
CA SER A 138 22.60 -7.95 1.33
C SER A 138 22.45 -8.59 -0.07
N SER A 139 23.34 -9.53 -0.40
CA SER A 139 23.36 -10.27 -1.65
C SER A 139 23.50 -11.77 -1.37
N LEU A 140 22.86 -12.60 -2.18
CA LEU A 140 22.89 -14.06 -2.08
C LEU A 140 23.75 -14.72 -3.19
N THR A 141 24.69 -13.98 -3.77
CA THR A 141 25.69 -14.54 -4.67
C THR A 141 26.62 -15.50 -3.93
N ASP A 142 27.15 -16.50 -4.61
CA ASP A 142 28.11 -17.44 -4.03
C ASP A 142 29.28 -16.72 -3.39
N LYS A 143 29.74 -15.63 -4.03
CA LYS A 143 30.84 -14.80 -3.55
C LYS A 143 30.46 -14.11 -2.22
N ALA A 144 29.33 -13.43 -2.17
CA ALA A 144 28.86 -12.72 -0.98
C ALA A 144 28.65 -13.67 0.21
N ILE A 145 28.05 -14.84 -0.01
CA ILE A 145 27.86 -15.83 1.05
C ILE A 145 29.20 -16.37 1.57
N ARG A 146 30.16 -16.69 0.69
CA ARG A 146 31.47 -17.17 1.11
C ARG A 146 32.29 -16.12 1.87
N GLU A 147 32.26 -14.88 1.40
CA GLU A 147 32.93 -13.76 2.06
C GLU A 147 32.29 -13.44 3.40
N GLY A 148 30.95 -13.41 3.48
CA GLY A 148 30.23 -13.20 4.72
C GLY A 148 30.50 -14.29 5.76
N LEU A 149 30.57 -15.57 5.36
CA LEU A 149 30.93 -16.68 6.26
C LEU A 149 32.36 -16.60 6.79
N ARG A 150 33.26 -15.93 6.09
CA ARG A 150 34.64 -15.66 6.57
C ARG A 150 34.69 -14.47 7.53
N ASN A 151 33.76 -13.54 7.38
CA ASN A 151 33.70 -12.27 8.10
C ASN A 151 32.44 -12.20 9.01
N LEU A 152 32.20 -13.28 9.78
CA LEU A 152 31.09 -13.30 10.74
C LEU A 152 31.31 -12.26 11.83
N GLU A 153 30.25 -11.55 12.18
CA GLU A 153 30.27 -10.50 13.19
C GLU A 153 29.72 -10.99 14.53
N ALA A 154 30.15 -10.41 15.63
CA ALA A 154 29.63 -10.74 16.95
C ALA A 154 28.16 -10.35 17.07
N GLY A 155 27.35 -11.18 17.72
CA GLY A 155 25.90 -10.98 17.80
C GLY A 155 25.51 -9.74 18.61
N ASP A 156 26.28 -9.37 19.63
CA ASP A 156 26.07 -8.20 20.49
C ASP A 156 26.17 -6.86 19.73
N LYS A 157 26.92 -6.82 18.63
CA LYS A 157 26.97 -5.64 17.75
C LYS A 157 25.56 -5.20 17.28
N TYR A 158 24.61 -6.12 17.25
CA TYR A 158 23.25 -5.90 16.76
C TYR A 158 22.18 -5.78 17.86
N ASP A 159 22.61 -5.64 19.13
CA ASP A 159 21.67 -5.52 20.26
C ASP A 159 20.79 -4.28 20.15
N ASN A 160 21.37 -3.13 19.81
CA ASN A 160 20.57 -1.90 19.62
C ASN A 160 19.61 -2.00 18.42
N LEU A 161 19.99 -2.69 17.35
CA LEU A 161 19.12 -2.95 16.21
C LEU A 161 17.91 -3.79 16.63
N TYR A 162 18.15 -4.83 17.44
CA TYR A 162 17.10 -5.65 18.05
C TYR A 162 16.19 -4.82 18.97
N LEU A 163 16.76 -3.99 19.85
CA LEU A 163 16.00 -3.15 20.76
C LEU A 163 15.09 -2.17 20.00
N ALA A 164 15.59 -1.56 18.93
CA ALA A 164 14.77 -0.70 18.06
C ALA A 164 13.61 -1.47 17.40
N ALA A 165 13.89 -2.67 16.87
CA ALA A 165 12.88 -3.51 16.24
C ALA A 165 11.81 -3.99 17.25
N LYS A 166 12.22 -4.41 18.44
CA LYS A 166 11.37 -4.80 19.57
C LYS A 166 10.48 -3.63 20.00
N ALA A 167 11.07 -2.45 20.23
CA ALA A 167 10.37 -1.24 20.63
C ALA A 167 9.28 -0.87 19.61
N ARG A 168 9.59 -0.97 18.31
CA ARG A 168 8.59 -0.76 17.24
C ARG A 168 7.44 -1.76 17.31
N SER A 169 7.74 -3.05 17.43
CA SER A 169 6.73 -4.12 17.50
C SER A 169 5.80 -3.96 18.69
N GLU A 170 6.34 -3.69 19.87
CA GLU A 170 5.58 -3.48 21.11
C GLU A 170 4.73 -2.21 21.04
N SER A 171 5.25 -1.12 20.47
CA SER A 171 4.53 0.14 20.31
C SER A 171 3.36 0.02 19.33
N ASP A 172 3.56 -0.63 18.19
CA ASP A 172 2.49 -0.88 17.22
C ASP A 172 1.39 -1.77 17.85
N TRP A 173 1.77 -2.72 18.71
CA TRP A 173 0.81 -3.53 19.47
C TRP A 173 0.02 -2.67 20.48
N LEU A 174 0.71 -1.88 21.32
CA LEU A 174 0.08 -1.04 22.36
C LEU A 174 -0.94 -0.09 21.75
N VAL A 175 -0.56 0.68 20.77
CA VAL A 175 -1.43 1.68 20.16
C VAL A 175 -2.52 1.03 19.29
N GLY A 176 -2.16 0.00 18.53
CA GLY A 176 -3.11 -0.70 17.66
C GLY A 176 -4.21 -1.44 18.41
N ILE A 177 -3.87 -2.18 19.46
CA ILE A 177 -4.83 -2.95 20.27
C ILE A 177 -5.73 -2.02 21.08
N ASN A 178 -5.14 -1.08 21.81
CA ASN A 178 -5.90 -0.19 22.69
C ASN A 178 -6.77 0.78 21.89
N GLY A 179 -6.23 1.40 20.88
CA GLY A 179 -6.99 2.29 20.02
C GLY A 179 -8.14 1.58 19.29
N THR A 180 -7.92 0.36 18.78
CA THR A 180 -8.96 -0.44 18.13
C THR A 180 -10.07 -0.81 19.12
N GLN A 181 -9.73 -1.25 20.33
CA GLN A 181 -10.73 -1.60 21.32
C GLN A 181 -11.51 -0.36 21.81
N ALA A 182 -10.81 0.72 22.15
CA ALA A 182 -11.43 1.97 22.60
C ALA A 182 -12.44 2.52 21.58
N LEU A 183 -12.00 2.61 20.32
CA LEU A 183 -12.85 3.13 19.26
C LEU A 183 -14.04 2.21 18.95
N SER A 184 -13.85 0.89 19.01
CA SER A 184 -14.93 -0.08 18.78
C SER A 184 -15.95 -0.06 19.91
N ILE A 185 -15.52 0.19 21.14
CA ILE A 185 -16.40 0.41 22.30
C ILE A 185 -17.20 1.70 22.13
N ALA A 186 -16.52 2.80 21.79
CA ALA A 186 -17.16 4.10 21.54
C ALA A 186 -18.21 4.04 20.42
N ALA A 187 -17.90 3.32 19.35
CA ALA A 187 -18.83 3.11 18.23
C ALA A 187 -20.03 2.24 18.60
N GLY A 188 -19.93 1.42 19.65
CA GLY A 188 -21.00 0.54 20.13
C GLY A 188 -21.37 -0.61 19.20
N HIS A 189 -20.72 -0.75 18.04
CA HIS A 189 -20.97 -1.82 17.06
C HIS A 189 -19.76 -2.08 16.16
N GLY A 190 -19.61 -3.32 15.75
CA GLY A 190 -18.55 -3.72 14.81
C GLY A 190 -17.14 -3.54 15.37
N THR A 191 -16.15 -3.64 14.50
CA THR A 191 -14.75 -3.38 14.82
C THR A 191 -14.26 -2.19 14.00
N TYR A 192 -13.71 -1.20 14.69
CA TYR A 192 -13.07 -0.03 14.12
C TYR A 192 -11.58 -0.08 14.46
N SER A 193 -10.78 -0.55 13.53
CA SER A 193 -9.34 -0.64 13.72
C SER A 193 -8.65 0.68 13.40
N VAL A 194 -7.72 1.04 14.25
CA VAL A 194 -6.79 2.16 14.05
C VAL A 194 -5.36 1.64 14.16
N GLY A 195 -4.43 2.38 13.61
CA GLY A 195 -3.01 2.07 13.69
C GLY A 195 -2.17 3.13 12.99
N ARG A 196 -0.91 3.23 13.40
CA ARG A 196 0.05 4.27 13.00
C ARG A 196 0.20 4.45 11.48
N VAL A 197 0.06 3.39 10.70
CA VAL A 197 0.16 3.44 9.23
C VAL A 197 -1.22 3.36 8.57
N GLN A 198 -2.10 2.51 9.08
CA GLN A 198 -3.44 2.28 8.52
C GLN A 198 -4.30 3.55 8.54
N THR A 199 -4.27 4.28 9.66
CA THR A 199 -5.15 5.45 9.86
C THR A 199 -4.76 6.62 8.95
N PRO A 200 -3.48 7.05 8.86
CA PRO A 200 -3.08 8.07 7.90
C PRO A 200 -3.31 7.67 6.44
N THR A 201 -3.14 6.39 6.09
CA THR A 201 -3.43 5.89 4.73
C THR A 201 -4.91 6.07 4.38
N LEU A 202 -5.83 5.77 5.32
CA LEU A 202 -7.26 6.03 5.11
C LEU A 202 -7.55 7.53 5.00
N ALA A 203 -6.89 8.35 5.82
CA ALA A 203 -7.04 9.81 5.79
C ALA A 203 -6.70 10.36 4.40
N MET A 204 -5.59 9.95 3.78
CA MET A 204 -5.21 10.35 2.41
C MET A 204 -6.32 10.04 1.39
N VAL A 205 -6.94 8.86 1.47
CA VAL A 205 -8.04 8.48 0.57
C VAL A 205 -9.28 9.35 0.80
N CYS A 206 -9.63 9.61 2.06
CA CYS A 206 -10.79 10.44 2.43
C CYS A 206 -10.59 11.91 2.03
N GLU A 207 -9.40 12.47 2.24
CA GLU A 207 -9.06 13.84 1.86
C GLU A 207 -9.16 14.03 0.34
N ARG A 208 -8.54 13.13 -0.44
CA ARG A 208 -8.61 13.17 -1.90
C ARG A 208 -10.06 13.02 -2.39
N TYR A 209 -10.87 12.19 -1.73
CA TYR A 209 -12.29 12.04 -2.03
C TYR A 209 -13.05 13.34 -1.83
N TRP A 210 -12.85 14.03 -0.71
CA TRP A 210 -13.51 15.29 -0.44
C TRP A 210 -12.99 16.45 -1.31
N GLU A 211 -11.68 16.50 -1.57
CA GLU A 211 -11.08 17.45 -2.51
C GLU A 211 -11.73 17.31 -3.91
N ASN A 212 -11.88 16.08 -4.38
CA ASN A 212 -12.53 15.81 -5.66
C ASN A 212 -14.03 16.17 -5.67
N ARG A 213 -14.76 15.80 -4.61
CA ARG A 213 -16.21 15.98 -4.54
C ARG A 213 -16.66 17.42 -4.32
N ARG A 214 -15.86 18.20 -3.59
CA ARG A 214 -16.14 19.62 -3.27
C ARG A 214 -15.57 20.58 -4.31
N PHE A 215 -14.87 20.06 -5.29
CA PHE A 215 -14.26 20.87 -6.33
C PHE A 215 -15.33 21.54 -7.19
N THR A 216 -15.24 22.87 -7.31
CA THR A 216 -16.06 23.67 -8.22
C THR A 216 -15.26 23.92 -9.50
N SER A 217 -15.79 23.46 -10.63
CA SER A 217 -15.16 23.65 -11.93
C SER A 217 -15.35 25.09 -12.40
N GLU A 218 -14.25 25.78 -12.70
CA GLU A 218 -14.24 27.11 -13.29
C GLU A 218 -13.92 27.04 -14.78
N ALA A 219 -14.62 27.84 -15.56
CA ALA A 219 -14.30 28.03 -16.99
C ALA A 219 -13.06 28.90 -17.12
N PHE A 220 -12.28 28.67 -18.15
CA PHE A 220 -11.21 29.55 -18.61
C PHE A 220 -11.14 29.59 -20.12
N TRP A 221 -10.63 30.68 -20.67
CA TRP A 221 -10.42 30.88 -22.10
C TRP A 221 -8.94 30.99 -22.38
N GLN A 222 -8.49 30.35 -23.46
CA GLN A 222 -7.10 30.38 -23.91
C GLN A 222 -7.05 30.71 -25.42
N LEU A 223 -6.17 31.62 -25.80
CA LEU A 223 -5.97 32.03 -27.17
C LEU A 223 -4.90 31.16 -27.82
N HIS A 224 -5.05 31.00 -29.13
CA HIS A 224 -4.09 30.26 -29.95
C HIS A 224 -3.87 30.99 -31.25
N ILE A 225 -2.62 30.95 -31.77
CA ILE A 225 -2.28 31.31 -33.12
C ILE A 225 -1.64 30.12 -33.82
N ALA A 226 -1.86 29.97 -35.08
CA ALA A 226 -1.33 28.88 -35.91
C ALA A 226 -0.49 29.47 -37.03
N THR A 227 0.74 28.98 -37.21
CA THR A 227 1.70 29.42 -38.22
C THR A 227 2.17 28.24 -39.04
N ASP A 228 2.83 28.53 -40.20
CA ASP A 228 3.54 27.48 -40.92
C ASP A 228 4.68 26.91 -40.10
N GLY A 229 4.76 25.61 -40.08
CA GLY A 229 5.85 24.81 -39.52
C GLY A 229 6.81 24.32 -40.59
N CYS A 230 7.60 23.30 -40.27
CA CYS A 230 8.43 22.60 -41.24
C CYS A 230 7.55 21.69 -42.11
N ASP A 231 7.95 21.47 -43.37
CA ASP A 231 7.32 20.47 -44.25
C ASP A 231 5.80 20.61 -44.47
N GLY A 232 5.26 21.84 -44.33
CA GLY A 232 3.84 22.13 -44.50
C GLY A 232 2.97 21.82 -43.28
N GLU A 233 3.54 21.38 -42.16
CA GLU A 233 2.84 21.23 -40.92
C GLU A 233 2.42 22.57 -40.32
N VAL A 234 1.41 22.56 -39.46
CA VAL A 234 0.92 23.76 -38.77
C VAL A 234 1.40 23.72 -37.32
N VAL A 235 2.16 24.73 -36.94
CA VAL A 235 2.61 24.91 -35.56
C VAL A 235 1.62 25.79 -34.80
N LYS A 236 1.04 25.24 -33.74
CA LYS A 236 0.06 25.93 -32.89
C LYS A 236 0.72 26.46 -31.62
N PHE A 237 0.72 27.77 -31.46
CA PHE A 237 1.11 28.45 -30.24
C PHE A 237 -0.12 28.62 -29.35
N SER A 238 0.08 28.57 -28.07
CA SER A 238 -0.96 28.83 -27.03
C SER A 238 -0.56 30.01 -26.19
N SER A 239 -1.53 30.85 -25.81
CA SER A 239 -1.24 31.97 -24.90
C SER A 239 -0.70 31.43 -23.55
N SER A 240 0.30 32.10 -23.02
CA SER A 240 0.87 31.78 -21.70
C SER A 240 -0.17 32.03 -20.59
N GLU A 241 -1.02 33.04 -20.76
CA GLU A 241 -2.10 33.37 -19.87
C GLU A 241 -3.41 32.64 -20.24
N LYS A 242 -4.24 32.43 -19.22
CA LYS A 242 -5.61 31.91 -19.34
C LYS A 242 -6.56 32.87 -18.60
N TRP A 243 -7.61 33.28 -19.28
CA TRP A 243 -8.57 34.24 -18.74
C TRP A 243 -9.75 33.54 -18.09
N LYS A 244 -10.21 34.06 -16.95
CA LYS A 244 -11.37 33.53 -16.24
C LYS A 244 -12.70 34.04 -16.80
N GLU A 245 -12.67 35.17 -17.50
CA GLU A 245 -13.85 35.81 -18.08
C GLU A 245 -13.77 35.80 -19.59
N LYS A 246 -14.92 35.60 -20.24
CA LYS A 246 -15.01 35.46 -21.69
C LYS A 246 -14.79 36.77 -22.42
N GLU A 247 -15.40 37.84 -21.95
CA GLU A 247 -15.39 39.15 -22.60
C GLU A 247 -13.98 39.69 -22.75
N PRO A 248 -13.12 39.79 -21.71
CA PRO A 248 -11.72 40.21 -21.86
C PRO A 248 -10.93 39.33 -22.82
N ALA A 249 -11.16 38.00 -22.76
CA ALA A 249 -10.49 37.07 -23.65
C ALA A 249 -10.90 37.29 -25.13
N MET A 250 -12.18 37.60 -25.39
CA MET A 250 -12.69 37.90 -26.72
C MET A 250 -12.16 39.24 -27.27
N GLU A 251 -12.03 40.24 -26.43
CA GLU A 251 -11.43 41.53 -26.83
C GLU A 251 -9.98 41.35 -27.29
N LEU A 252 -9.19 40.62 -26.49
CA LEU A 252 -7.80 40.29 -26.83
C LEU A 252 -7.73 39.42 -28.09
N TYR A 253 -8.60 38.41 -28.20
CA TYR A 253 -8.68 37.59 -29.41
C TYR A 253 -8.93 38.42 -30.65
N ASN A 254 -9.83 39.41 -30.62
CA ASN A 254 -10.13 40.27 -31.75
C ASN A 254 -8.91 41.16 -32.11
N LYS A 255 -8.16 41.66 -31.08
CA LYS A 255 -6.91 42.41 -31.30
C LYS A 255 -5.84 41.54 -31.95
N VAL A 256 -5.63 40.31 -31.46
CA VAL A 256 -4.69 39.32 -32.03
C VAL A 256 -5.04 38.98 -33.47
N LYS A 257 -6.33 38.79 -33.74
CA LYS A 257 -6.82 38.47 -35.09
C LYS A 257 -6.62 39.65 -36.05
N ALA A 258 -6.78 40.87 -35.59
CA ALA A 258 -6.60 42.07 -36.40
C ALA A 258 -5.12 42.42 -36.63
N ALA A 259 -4.23 42.10 -35.72
CA ALA A 259 -2.81 42.39 -35.82
C ALA A 259 -2.13 41.63 -36.99
N GLY A 260 -2.57 40.42 -37.33
CA GLY A 260 -2.11 39.66 -38.49
C GLY A 260 -0.63 39.22 -38.46
N CYS A 261 0.12 39.60 -37.43
CA CYS A 261 1.51 39.22 -37.21
C CYS A 261 1.84 39.01 -35.75
N ALA A 262 2.84 38.19 -35.47
CA ALA A 262 3.42 38.01 -34.14
C ALA A 262 4.96 38.10 -34.24
N THR A 263 5.60 38.70 -33.25
CA THR A 263 7.06 38.82 -33.20
C THR A 263 7.63 37.82 -32.22
N VAL A 264 8.63 37.07 -32.64
CA VAL A 264 9.35 36.15 -31.74
C VAL A 264 10.14 36.98 -30.72
N THR A 265 9.79 36.84 -29.46
CA THR A 265 10.45 37.53 -28.34
C THR A 265 11.53 36.67 -27.69
N LYS A 266 11.44 35.35 -27.85
CA LYS A 266 12.43 34.44 -27.30
C LYS A 266 12.43 33.12 -28.09
N ALA A 267 13.61 32.61 -28.40
CA ALA A 267 13.79 31.28 -29.00
C ALA A 267 14.91 30.56 -28.27
N GLU A 268 14.55 29.54 -27.50
CA GLU A 268 15.51 28.70 -26.74
C GLU A 268 15.58 27.31 -27.35
N ARG A 269 16.81 26.85 -27.63
CA ARG A 269 17.11 25.48 -28.03
C ARG A 269 18.06 24.88 -27.02
N LYS A 270 17.64 23.77 -26.40
CA LYS A 270 18.45 23.09 -25.37
C LYS A 270 18.45 21.59 -25.63
N GLU A 271 19.64 21.03 -25.64
CA GLU A 271 19.77 19.58 -25.57
C GLU A 271 19.35 19.13 -24.18
N LYS A 272 18.41 18.19 -24.09
CA LYS A 272 17.93 17.59 -22.87
C LYS A 272 18.24 16.11 -22.87
N THR A 273 19.02 15.69 -21.89
CA THR A 273 19.27 14.28 -21.61
C THR A 273 18.21 13.74 -20.67
N GLU A 274 17.60 12.63 -21.03
CA GLU A 274 16.73 11.85 -20.15
C GLU A 274 17.49 10.62 -19.68
N GLU A 275 17.75 10.58 -18.40
CA GLU A 275 18.43 9.47 -17.75
C GLU A 275 17.62 8.17 -17.86
N THR A 276 18.31 7.03 -17.87
CA THR A 276 17.66 5.71 -17.82
C THR A 276 16.83 5.58 -16.54
N PRO A 277 15.70 4.86 -16.53
CA PRO A 277 15.01 4.57 -15.27
C PRO A 277 15.91 3.73 -14.36
N LEU A 278 15.76 3.90 -13.04
CA LEU A 278 16.36 2.97 -12.08
C LEU A 278 15.65 1.61 -12.14
N LEU A 279 16.29 0.58 -11.66
CA LEU A 279 15.69 -0.74 -11.50
C LEU A 279 14.42 -0.68 -10.62
N TYR A 280 13.64 -1.74 -10.61
CA TYR A 280 12.48 -1.84 -9.74
C TYR A 280 12.86 -2.17 -8.30
N ASP A 281 12.27 -1.44 -7.36
CA ASP A 281 11.88 -1.95 -6.06
C ASP A 281 10.44 -2.50 -6.12
N LEU A 282 9.93 -3.08 -5.04
CA LEU A 282 8.58 -3.61 -4.99
C LEU A 282 7.53 -2.51 -5.24
N THR A 283 7.66 -1.35 -4.60
CA THR A 283 6.69 -0.26 -4.71
C THR A 283 6.58 0.27 -6.13
N THR A 284 7.71 0.47 -6.82
CA THR A 284 7.71 0.95 -8.20
C THR A 284 7.12 -0.09 -9.15
N LEU A 285 7.44 -1.38 -8.95
CA LEU A 285 6.83 -2.46 -9.71
C LEU A 285 5.30 -2.48 -9.53
N GLN A 286 4.81 -2.41 -8.29
CA GLN A 286 3.37 -2.36 -7.98
C GLN A 286 2.67 -1.16 -8.63
N LYS A 287 3.28 0.03 -8.57
CA LYS A 287 2.76 1.26 -9.18
C LYS A 287 2.60 1.11 -10.69
N GLU A 288 3.61 0.62 -11.36
CA GLU A 288 3.57 0.47 -12.81
C GLU A 288 2.67 -0.69 -13.26
N ALA A 289 2.66 -1.81 -12.53
CA ALA A 289 1.76 -2.92 -12.79
C ALA A 289 0.28 -2.51 -12.64
N ASN A 290 -0.03 -1.69 -11.64
CA ASN A 290 -1.37 -1.13 -11.48
C ASN A 290 -1.73 -0.17 -12.61
N ALA A 291 -0.85 0.76 -12.95
CA ALA A 291 -1.09 1.77 -13.99
C ALA A 291 -1.26 1.14 -15.38
N LYS A 292 -0.33 0.23 -15.78
CA LYS A 292 -0.27 -0.36 -17.13
C LYS A 292 -1.24 -1.55 -17.29
N HIS A 293 -1.33 -2.42 -16.30
CA HIS A 293 -2.04 -3.71 -16.41
C HIS A 293 -3.23 -3.84 -15.47
N GLY A 294 -3.42 -2.92 -14.51
CA GLY A 294 -4.53 -2.94 -13.57
C GLY A 294 -4.39 -3.94 -12.43
N PHE A 295 -3.20 -4.53 -12.22
CA PHE A 295 -2.94 -5.41 -11.08
C PHE A 295 -3.02 -4.63 -9.77
N THR A 296 -3.55 -5.25 -8.74
CA THR A 296 -3.48 -4.69 -7.38
C THR A 296 -2.06 -4.81 -6.83
N ALA A 297 -1.76 -4.03 -5.80
CA ALA A 297 -0.48 -4.12 -5.11
C ALA A 297 -0.25 -5.52 -4.50
N GLU A 298 -1.31 -6.13 -3.94
CA GLU A 298 -1.25 -7.49 -3.39
C GLU A 298 -1.03 -8.53 -4.49
N GLN A 299 -1.80 -8.49 -5.59
CA GLN A 299 -1.60 -9.39 -6.74
C GLN A 299 -0.19 -9.32 -7.30
N THR A 300 0.34 -8.10 -7.45
CA THR A 300 1.72 -7.90 -7.93
C THR A 300 2.74 -8.55 -6.99
N LEU A 301 2.57 -8.40 -5.69
CA LEU A 301 3.44 -9.02 -4.69
C LEU A 301 3.31 -10.54 -4.69
N GLU A 302 2.10 -11.09 -4.76
CA GLU A 302 1.87 -12.54 -4.82
C GLU A 302 2.51 -13.17 -6.06
N ILE A 303 2.36 -12.53 -7.22
CA ILE A 303 2.98 -12.99 -8.47
C ILE A 303 4.51 -12.93 -8.36
N ALA A 304 5.05 -11.80 -7.88
CA ALA A 304 6.49 -11.65 -7.69
C ALA A 304 7.04 -12.69 -6.70
N GLN A 305 6.30 -13.00 -5.63
CA GLN A 305 6.68 -14.05 -4.68
C GLN A 305 6.72 -15.43 -5.35
N LYS A 306 5.73 -15.77 -6.18
CA LYS A 306 5.72 -17.03 -6.96
C LYS A 306 6.91 -17.11 -7.93
N LEU A 307 7.23 -16.01 -8.61
CA LEU A 307 8.37 -15.94 -9.52
C LEU A 307 9.70 -16.15 -8.77
N TYR A 308 9.83 -15.56 -7.59
CA TYR A 308 10.99 -15.77 -6.71
C TYR A 308 11.11 -17.24 -6.26
N GLU A 309 10.02 -17.87 -5.84
CA GLU A 309 10.01 -19.27 -5.40
C GLU A 309 10.38 -20.22 -6.54
N LYS A 310 10.04 -19.85 -7.78
CA LYS A 310 10.50 -20.52 -9.01
C LYS A 310 11.94 -20.16 -9.40
N LYS A 311 12.63 -19.32 -8.62
CA LYS A 311 13.98 -18.82 -8.87
C LYS A 311 14.13 -17.99 -10.15
N LEU A 312 13.05 -17.39 -10.66
CA LEU A 312 13.05 -16.61 -11.89
C LEU A 312 13.44 -15.15 -11.67
N ILE A 313 13.22 -14.63 -10.48
CA ILE A 313 13.60 -13.27 -10.07
C ILE A 313 14.27 -13.28 -8.69
N THR A 314 14.94 -12.18 -8.35
CA THR A 314 15.47 -11.94 -7.01
C THR A 314 14.36 -11.67 -6.00
N TYR A 315 14.66 -11.57 -4.71
CA TYR A 315 13.67 -11.44 -3.65
C TYR A 315 12.81 -10.17 -3.81
N PRO A 316 11.46 -10.31 -3.86
CA PRO A 316 10.60 -9.20 -4.28
C PRO A 316 10.37 -8.11 -3.23
N ARG A 317 10.52 -8.41 -1.94
CA ARG A 317 10.24 -7.42 -0.87
C ARG A 317 11.46 -6.54 -0.61
N THR A 318 11.89 -5.81 -1.63
CA THR A 318 12.99 -4.87 -1.54
C THR A 318 12.51 -3.42 -1.66
N GLY A 319 13.14 -2.53 -0.89
CA GLY A 319 12.96 -1.09 -1.01
C GLY A 319 14.06 -0.41 -1.84
N SER A 320 15.08 -1.16 -2.25
CA SER A 320 16.18 -0.61 -3.02
C SER A 320 15.92 -0.71 -4.53
N ARG A 321 16.33 0.33 -5.24
CA ARG A 321 16.37 0.41 -6.71
C ARG A 321 17.80 0.29 -7.25
N TYR A 322 18.74 -0.10 -6.37
CA TYR A 322 20.16 -0.19 -6.62
C TYR A 322 20.66 -1.62 -6.43
N ILE A 323 21.77 -1.90 -7.08
CA ILE A 323 22.51 -3.17 -6.95
C ILE A 323 23.95 -2.88 -6.49
N PRO A 324 24.58 -3.81 -5.76
CA PRO A 324 25.99 -3.68 -5.39
C PRO A 324 26.92 -4.08 -6.55
N GLU A 325 28.20 -3.78 -6.38
CA GLU A 325 29.25 -4.02 -7.41
C GLU A 325 29.38 -5.50 -7.80
N ASP A 326 29.26 -6.43 -6.86
CA ASP A 326 29.34 -7.86 -7.14
C ASP A 326 28.21 -8.35 -8.01
N VAL A 327 26.99 -7.82 -7.82
CA VAL A 327 25.82 -8.11 -8.66
C VAL A 327 25.95 -7.45 -10.02
N PHE A 328 26.52 -6.23 -10.11
CA PHE A 328 26.76 -5.56 -11.38
C PHE A 328 27.67 -6.36 -12.31
N ALA A 329 28.64 -7.08 -11.78
CA ALA A 329 29.50 -7.95 -12.56
C ALA A 329 28.74 -9.05 -13.32
N GLU A 330 27.54 -9.47 -12.82
CA GLU A 330 26.70 -10.48 -13.46
C GLU A 330 25.74 -9.88 -14.52
N ILE A 331 25.54 -8.55 -14.54
CA ILE A 331 24.55 -7.91 -15.42
C ILE A 331 24.78 -8.21 -16.90
N PRO A 332 26.02 -8.18 -17.45
CA PRO A 332 26.23 -8.51 -18.86
C PRO A 332 25.71 -9.91 -19.23
N LYS A 333 25.91 -10.89 -18.36
CA LYS A 333 25.43 -12.25 -18.53
C LYS A 333 23.90 -12.34 -18.47
N LEU A 334 23.28 -11.63 -17.53
CA LEU A 334 21.82 -11.59 -17.38
C LEU A 334 21.16 -10.88 -18.58
N LEU A 335 21.72 -9.78 -19.07
CA LEU A 335 21.22 -9.11 -20.28
C LEU A 335 21.36 -10.02 -21.52
N ALA A 336 22.47 -10.72 -21.67
CA ALA A 336 22.65 -11.70 -22.75
C ALA A 336 21.58 -12.80 -22.67
N PHE A 337 21.27 -13.30 -21.45
CA PHE A 337 20.21 -14.27 -21.23
C PHE A 337 18.83 -13.69 -21.60
N ILE A 338 18.49 -12.45 -21.18
CA ILE A 338 17.25 -11.78 -21.58
C ILE A 338 17.17 -11.69 -23.12
N GLY A 339 18.26 -11.33 -23.80
CA GLY A 339 18.34 -11.24 -25.24
C GLY A 339 18.11 -12.56 -25.99
N THR A 340 18.14 -13.72 -25.33
CA THR A 340 17.76 -15.01 -25.92
C THR A 340 16.24 -15.20 -26.00
N GLN A 341 15.47 -14.41 -25.28
CA GLN A 341 14.01 -14.52 -25.23
C GLN A 341 13.40 -13.78 -26.43
N PRO A 342 12.34 -14.34 -27.06
CA PRO A 342 11.75 -13.75 -28.29
C PRO A 342 11.35 -12.28 -28.15
N GLU A 343 10.83 -11.89 -26.98
CA GLU A 343 10.36 -10.53 -26.72
C GLU A 343 11.48 -9.49 -26.66
N TRP A 344 12.72 -9.91 -26.39
CA TRP A 344 13.88 -9.04 -26.14
C TRP A 344 15.01 -9.18 -27.15
N LYS A 345 14.93 -10.14 -28.08
CA LYS A 345 16.01 -10.50 -29.01
C LYS A 345 16.58 -9.29 -29.79
N ASP A 346 15.71 -8.39 -30.23
CA ASP A 346 16.11 -7.22 -31.01
C ASP A 346 16.30 -5.94 -30.17
N LYS A 347 16.02 -6.02 -28.86
CA LYS A 347 16.00 -4.87 -27.93
C LYS A 347 17.22 -4.81 -27.04
N VAL A 348 17.85 -5.95 -26.77
CA VAL A 348 19.10 -6.01 -26.00
C VAL A 348 20.27 -5.74 -26.96
N ARG A 349 20.86 -4.56 -26.86
CA ARG A 349 22.06 -4.22 -27.62
C ARG A 349 23.30 -4.87 -26.99
N ALA A 350 23.73 -5.98 -27.51
CA ALA A 350 24.83 -6.81 -26.96
C ALA A 350 26.22 -6.12 -26.90
N LYS A 351 26.37 -4.92 -27.47
CA LYS A 351 27.66 -4.25 -27.59
C LYS A 351 27.85 -2.99 -26.74
N ALA A 352 26.80 -2.47 -26.12
CA ALA A 352 26.94 -1.30 -25.24
C ALA A 352 27.32 -1.74 -23.83
N ALA A 353 28.31 -1.09 -23.23
CA ALA A 353 28.62 -1.30 -21.81
C ALA A 353 27.41 -0.88 -20.96
N PRO A 354 26.96 -1.72 -20.01
CA PRO A 354 25.84 -1.33 -19.15
C PRO A 354 26.11 -0.04 -18.38
N THR A 355 25.09 0.83 -18.31
CA THR A 355 25.22 2.06 -17.48
C THR A 355 25.29 1.71 -16.00
N ARG A 356 25.94 2.57 -15.21
CA ARG A 356 26.14 2.34 -13.77
C ARG A 356 25.17 3.12 -12.89
N ARG A 357 24.13 3.71 -13.45
CA ARG A 357 23.21 4.57 -12.70
C ARG A 357 22.53 3.86 -11.53
N SER A 358 22.23 2.57 -11.70
CA SER A 358 21.60 1.73 -10.67
C SER A 358 22.61 0.95 -9.81
N VAL A 359 23.90 1.35 -9.80
CA VAL A 359 24.96 0.69 -9.02
C VAL A 359 25.40 1.61 -7.90
N ASP A 360 25.13 1.22 -6.66
CA ASP A 360 25.52 1.99 -5.47
C ASP A 360 25.35 1.11 -4.21
N ASP A 361 26.46 0.61 -3.66
CA ASP A 361 26.47 -0.25 -2.48
C ASP A 361 25.82 0.43 -1.26
N GLY A 362 26.02 1.75 -1.11
CA GLY A 362 25.48 2.52 0.02
C GLY A 362 23.97 2.76 -0.03
N LYS A 363 23.33 2.49 -1.18
CA LYS A 363 21.87 2.61 -1.36
C LYS A 363 21.16 1.26 -1.45
N VAL A 364 21.89 0.17 -1.32
CA VAL A 364 21.29 -1.14 -1.12
C VAL A 364 20.87 -1.25 0.33
N THR A 365 19.61 -1.55 0.56
CA THR A 365 19.06 -1.83 1.91
C THR A 365 19.23 -3.31 2.25
N ASP A 366 18.27 -3.93 2.90
CA ASP A 366 18.29 -5.36 3.26
C ASP A 366 18.44 -6.27 2.02
N HIS A 367 17.92 -5.83 0.88
CA HIS A 367 18.00 -6.50 -0.41
C HIS A 367 18.23 -5.51 -1.54
N HIS A 368 18.95 -5.93 -2.57
CA HIS A 368 19.14 -5.14 -3.78
C HIS A 368 17.87 -5.12 -4.66
N ALA A 369 17.89 -4.29 -5.71
CA ALA A 369 16.80 -4.14 -6.67
C ALA A 369 16.35 -5.48 -7.31
N LEU A 370 15.13 -5.49 -7.85
CA LEU A 370 14.57 -6.64 -8.56
C LEU A 370 15.29 -6.89 -9.87
N LEU A 371 15.74 -8.12 -10.05
CA LEU A 371 16.38 -8.62 -11.25
C LEU A 371 15.75 -9.95 -11.67
N VAL A 372 15.78 -10.26 -12.97
CA VAL A 372 15.61 -11.63 -13.41
C VAL A 372 16.90 -12.40 -13.14
N THR A 373 16.78 -13.72 -12.93
CA THR A 373 17.89 -14.64 -12.81
C THR A 373 18.28 -15.20 -14.19
N GLY A 374 19.22 -16.11 -14.25
CA GLY A 374 19.54 -16.85 -15.48
C GLY A 374 18.62 -18.07 -15.74
N GLU A 375 17.57 -18.26 -14.93
CA GLU A 375 16.65 -19.40 -15.08
C GLU A 375 15.58 -19.13 -16.16
N LYS A 376 15.27 -20.16 -16.96
CA LYS A 376 14.29 -20.02 -18.04
C LYS A 376 12.86 -19.95 -17.51
N PRO A 377 12.06 -18.95 -17.94
CA PRO A 377 10.67 -18.80 -17.53
C PRO A 377 9.77 -19.82 -18.25
N LEU A 378 9.68 -21.04 -17.74
CA LEU A 378 8.84 -22.09 -18.31
C LEU A 378 7.48 -22.15 -17.59
N PHE A 379 6.40 -22.37 -18.37
CA PHE A 379 5.04 -22.59 -17.85
C PHE A 379 4.51 -21.49 -16.93
N LEU A 380 4.69 -20.23 -17.34
CA LEU A 380 4.11 -19.08 -16.65
C LEU A 380 2.66 -18.85 -17.09
N SER A 381 1.79 -18.46 -16.15
CA SER A 381 0.49 -17.87 -16.48
C SER A 381 0.69 -16.55 -17.23
N LYS A 382 -0.36 -16.02 -17.83
CA LYS A 382 -0.31 -14.72 -18.50
C LYS A 382 0.10 -13.62 -17.53
N GLU A 383 -0.46 -13.65 -16.33
CA GLU A 383 -0.20 -12.68 -15.27
C GLU A 383 1.25 -12.82 -14.75
N ASP A 384 1.70 -14.06 -14.46
CA ASP A 384 3.08 -14.32 -14.02
C ASP A 384 4.08 -13.85 -15.09
N ASN A 385 3.81 -14.16 -16.37
CA ASN A 385 4.65 -13.69 -17.47
C ASN A 385 4.66 -12.16 -17.60
N THR A 386 3.52 -11.50 -17.41
CA THR A 386 3.46 -10.02 -17.47
C THR A 386 4.42 -9.38 -16.45
N ILE A 387 4.39 -9.81 -15.19
CA ILE A 387 5.28 -9.27 -14.14
C ILE A 387 6.74 -9.63 -14.44
N TYR A 388 7.02 -10.86 -14.90
CA TYR A 388 8.37 -11.25 -15.29
C TYR A 388 8.91 -10.35 -16.42
N GLN A 389 8.11 -10.12 -17.48
CA GLN A 389 8.50 -9.27 -18.59
C GLN A 389 8.66 -7.81 -18.21
N MET A 390 7.89 -7.30 -17.24
CA MET A 390 8.10 -5.95 -16.70
C MET A 390 9.48 -5.83 -16.04
N ILE A 391 9.88 -6.82 -15.24
CA ILE A 391 11.19 -6.81 -14.56
C ILE A 391 12.32 -6.95 -15.59
N ALA A 392 12.20 -7.88 -16.55
CA ALA A 392 13.18 -8.05 -17.61
C ALA A 392 13.34 -6.79 -18.46
N GLY A 393 12.22 -6.18 -18.88
CA GLY A 393 12.23 -4.94 -19.65
C GLY A 393 12.85 -3.77 -18.89
N ARG A 394 12.55 -3.63 -17.59
CA ARG A 394 13.16 -2.62 -16.76
C ARG A 394 14.68 -2.81 -16.63
N MET A 395 15.17 -4.03 -16.58
CA MET A 395 16.63 -4.27 -16.63
C MET A 395 17.23 -3.80 -17.95
N VAL A 396 16.57 -4.09 -19.09
CA VAL A 396 17.03 -3.62 -20.40
C VAL A 396 17.03 -2.10 -20.46
N GLU A 397 15.97 -1.43 -19.99
CA GLU A 397 15.91 0.05 -19.92
C GLU A 397 17.01 0.63 -19.04
N ALA A 398 17.16 0.10 -17.81
CA ALA A 398 18.07 0.63 -16.79
C ALA A 398 19.54 0.58 -17.20
N PHE A 399 19.91 -0.41 -18.01
CA PHE A 399 21.28 -0.62 -18.47
C PHE A 399 21.52 -0.17 -19.93
N SER A 400 20.50 0.43 -20.57
CA SER A 400 20.62 1.05 -21.90
C SER A 400 21.27 2.43 -21.83
N GLU A 401 21.51 3.01 -23.01
CA GLU A 401 21.98 4.38 -23.14
C GLU A 401 20.89 5.40 -22.77
N LYS A 402 21.31 6.61 -22.45
CA LYS A 402 20.40 7.74 -22.17
C LYS A 402 19.64 8.14 -23.44
N CYS A 403 18.45 8.71 -23.26
CA CYS A 403 17.73 9.37 -24.36
C CYS A 403 18.18 10.83 -24.44
N VAL A 404 18.54 11.28 -25.64
CA VAL A 404 18.96 12.67 -25.89
C VAL A 404 17.97 13.31 -26.84
N LYS A 405 17.47 14.49 -26.51
CA LYS A 405 16.49 15.27 -27.27
C LYS A 405 16.95 16.71 -27.41
N ASP A 406 16.67 17.29 -28.58
CA ASP A 406 16.64 18.74 -28.72
C ASP A 406 15.24 19.24 -28.33
N VAL A 407 15.17 20.11 -27.37
CA VAL A 407 13.93 20.78 -26.95
C VAL A 407 14.01 22.22 -27.39
N THR A 408 13.07 22.63 -28.27
CA THR A 408 12.93 24.00 -28.75
C THR A 408 11.69 24.60 -28.07
N THR A 409 11.87 25.77 -27.46
CA THR A 409 10.76 26.58 -26.92
C THR A 409 10.82 27.93 -27.57
N VAL A 410 9.73 28.35 -28.23
CA VAL A 410 9.62 29.65 -28.88
C VAL A 410 8.47 30.41 -28.23
N THR A 411 8.75 31.65 -27.85
CA THR A 411 7.77 32.60 -27.34
C THR A 411 7.63 33.74 -28.35
N ALA A 412 6.40 34.07 -28.69
CA ALA A 412 6.09 35.17 -29.59
C ALA A 412 5.03 36.08 -28.99
N GLU A 413 5.09 37.38 -29.29
CA GLU A 413 4.11 38.37 -28.87
C GLU A 413 3.23 38.78 -30.02
N CYS A 414 1.93 38.84 -29.83
CA CYS A 414 0.97 39.37 -30.77
C CYS A 414 -0.05 40.25 -30.06
N ALA A 415 -0.10 41.53 -30.41
CA ALA A 415 -1.02 42.51 -29.83
C ALA A 415 -0.97 42.57 -28.27
N GLY A 416 0.22 42.46 -27.67
CA GLY A 416 0.43 42.48 -26.23
C GLY A 416 0.12 41.13 -25.51
N VAL A 417 -0.18 40.07 -26.25
CA VAL A 417 -0.39 38.73 -25.72
C VAL A 417 0.80 37.85 -26.06
N GLU A 418 1.34 37.21 -25.01
CA GLU A 418 2.44 36.24 -25.16
C GLU A 418 1.93 34.85 -25.52
N PHE A 419 2.48 34.23 -26.53
CA PHE A 419 2.17 32.89 -27.02
C PHE A 419 3.41 32.02 -26.97
N THR A 420 3.29 30.80 -26.49
CA THR A 420 4.40 29.86 -26.40
C THR A 420 4.10 28.57 -27.16
N VAL A 421 5.10 28.02 -27.80
CA VAL A 421 5.12 26.66 -28.35
C VAL A 421 6.36 25.93 -27.93
N LYS A 422 6.23 24.62 -27.72
CA LYS A 422 7.33 23.74 -27.35
C LYS A 422 7.33 22.51 -28.23
N GLY A 423 8.46 22.24 -28.83
CA GLY A 423 8.70 21.04 -29.63
C GLY A 423 9.89 20.25 -29.10
N SER A 424 10.00 19.00 -29.52
CA SER A 424 11.16 18.17 -29.22
C SER A 424 11.44 17.20 -30.35
N VAL A 425 12.71 17.03 -30.68
CA VAL A 425 13.19 16.06 -31.64
C VAL A 425 14.16 15.12 -30.94
N VAL A 426 13.98 13.81 -31.11
CA VAL A 426 14.84 12.79 -30.48
C VAL A 426 16.09 12.62 -31.33
N LYS A 427 17.27 12.93 -30.77
CA LYS A 427 18.57 12.65 -31.40
C LYS A 427 19.04 11.22 -31.18
N GLN A 428 18.82 10.72 -29.97
CA GLN A 428 19.18 9.37 -29.56
C GLN A 428 18.06 8.79 -28.71
N THR A 429 17.41 7.75 -29.21
CA THR A 429 16.28 7.10 -28.53
C THR A 429 16.67 6.45 -27.20
N GLY A 430 17.90 5.87 -27.13
CA GLY A 430 18.41 5.24 -25.94
C GLY A 430 17.43 4.21 -25.36
N TRP A 431 17.21 4.25 -24.05
CA TRP A 431 16.34 3.33 -23.31
C TRP A 431 14.85 3.37 -23.76
N ARG A 432 14.40 4.46 -24.38
CA ARG A 432 13.01 4.56 -24.88
C ARG A 432 12.71 3.60 -26.03
N ALA A 433 13.73 3.20 -26.78
CA ALA A 433 13.58 2.21 -27.86
C ALA A 433 13.15 0.82 -27.35
N VAL A 434 13.31 0.52 -26.07
CA VAL A 434 12.99 -0.78 -25.47
C VAL A 434 11.51 -1.14 -25.62
N TYR A 435 10.62 -0.17 -25.44
CA TYR A 435 9.17 -0.38 -25.62
C TYR A 435 8.60 0.29 -26.87
N GLY A 436 9.44 0.96 -27.68
CA GLY A 436 9.00 1.62 -28.91
C GLY A 436 8.07 2.80 -28.65
N GLU A 437 8.15 3.44 -27.49
CA GLU A 437 7.39 4.66 -27.19
C GLU A 437 7.99 5.84 -27.95
N GLU A 438 7.64 5.97 -29.22
CA GLU A 438 7.83 7.21 -29.96
C GLU A 438 6.70 8.17 -29.56
N LYS A 439 7.05 9.22 -28.83
CA LYS A 439 6.16 10.39 -28.75
C LYS A 439 6.21 11.12 -30.07
N GLU A 440 5.08 11.62 -30.55
CA GLU A 440 5.02 12.51 -31.72
C GLU A 440 6.09 13.58 -31.57
N GLU A 441 7.00 13.63 -32.51
CA GLU A 441 8.01 14.67 -32.60
C GLU A 441 7.33 15.92 -33.16
N ILE A 442 7.43 17.03 -32.42
CA ILE A 442 7.00 18.33 -32.91
C ILE A 442 8.25 19.10 -33.29
N THR A 443 8.48 19.21 -34.59
CA THR A 443 9.60 20.00 -35.15
C THR A 443 9.21 21.45 -35.18
N ILE A 444 9.98 22.29 -34.49
CA ILE A 444 9.83 23.75 -34.52
C ILE A 444 10.82 24.33 -35.51
N PRO A 445 10.36 25.20 -36.45
CA PRO A 445 11.24 25.89 -37.38
C PRO A 445 12.35 26.68 -36.71
N GLY A 446 13.36 27.04 -37.51
CA GLY A 446 14.56 27.71 -37.03
C GLY A 446 14.37 29.17 -36.63
N TRP A 447 13.19 29.53 -36.13
CA TRP A 447 12.90 30.92 -35.72
C TRP A 447 13.89 31.45 -34.69
N GLN A 448 14.18 32.77 -34.84
CA GLN A 448 15.08 33.51 -33.97
C GLN A 448 14.34 34.70 -33.35
N GLU A 449 14.90 35.26 -32.28
CA GLU A 449 14.40 36.48 -31.66
C GLU A 449 14.38 37.63 -32.67
N GLY A 450 13.26 38.33 -32.77
CA GLY A 450 13.00 39.36 -33.73
C GLY A 450 12.29 38.90 -35.01
N ASP A 451 12.20 37.61 -35.26
CA ASP A 451 11.46 37.10 -36.43
C ASP A 451 9.98 37.44 -36.36
N THR A 452 9.41 37.78 -37.53
CA THR A 452 7.97 38.04 -37.66
C THR A 452 7.27 36.83 -38.21
N LEU A 453 6.31 36.32 -37.44
CA LEU A 453 5.44 35.21 -37.80
C LEU A 453 4.13 35.77 -38.38
N THR A 454 3.66 35.19 -39.50
CA THR A 454 2.33 35.49 -40.04
C THR A 454 1.36 34.36 -39.66
N PRO A 455 0.46 34.56 -38.69
CA PRO A 455 -0.51 33.54 -38.33
C PRO A 455 -1.45 33.23 -39.48
N LYS A 456 -1.59 31.97 -39.88
CA LYS A 456 -2.62 31.49 -40.83
C LYS A 456 -4.02 31.50 -40.22
N GLY A 457 -4.07 31.53 -38.90
CA GLY A 457 -5.33 31.56 -38.16
C GLY A 457 -5.12 31.79 -36.68
N SER A 458 -6.17 32.29 -36.07
CA SER A 458 -6.26 32.44 -34.62
C SER A 458 -7.51 31.76 -34.13
N SER A 459 -7.49 31.23 -32.90
CA SER A 459 -8.66 30.61 -32.26
C SER A 459 -8.65 30.87 -30.76
N ILE A 460 -9.83 30.83 -30.19
CA ILE A 460 -10.04 30.86 -28.76
C ILE A 460 -10.68 29.54 -28.35
N THR A 461 -10.21 28.92 -27.29
CA THR A 461 -10.76 27.69 -26.73
C THR A 461 -11.27 27.94 -25.33
N GLU A 462 -12.45 27.42 -25.03
CA GLU A 462 -12.99 27.34 -23.68
C GLU A 462 -12.55 26.01 -23.05
N GLY A 463 -11.95 26.10 -21.89
CA GLY A 463 -11.59 24.97 -21.05
C GLY A 463 -12.29 25.03 -19.70
N LYS A 464 -12.29 23.95 -18.97
CA LYS A 464 -12.75 23.91 -17.59
C LYS A 464 -11.68 23.30 -16.71
N THR A 465 -11.47 23.88 -15.53
CA THR A 465 -10.62 23.28 -14.53
C THR A 465 -11.18 21.93 -14.10
N LYS A 466 -10.30 20.98 -13.79
CA LYS A 466 -10.68 19.62 -13.40
C LYS A 466 -10.17 19.33 -11.99
N PRO A 467 -10.93 18.60 -11.16
CA PRO A 467 -10.46 18.19 -9.86
C PRO A 467 -9.27 17.22 -9.99
N LYS A 468 -8.45 17.16 -8.96
CA LYS A 468 -7.49 16.06 -8.86
C LYS A 468 -8.24 14.73 -8.91
N PRO A 469 -7.79 13.74 -9.69
CA PRO A 469 -8.48 12.46 -9.76
C PRO A 469 -8.42 11.75 -8.41
N LEU A 470 -9.40 10.89 -8.14
CA LEU A 470 -9.40 9.99 -6.99
C LEU A 470 -8.13 9.13 -7.01
N HIS A 471 -7.68 8.68 -5.85
CA HIS A 471 -6.55 7.77 -5.78
C HIS A 471 -6.83 6.47 -6.54
N THR A 472 -5.82 5.98 -7.24
CA THR A 472 -5.66 4.57 -7.62
C THR A 472 -4.70 3.91 -6.63
N GLU A 473 -4.52 2.60 -6.66
CA GLU A 473 -3.50 1.97 -5.82
C GLU A 473 -2.11 2.51 -6.12
N ALA A 474 -1.78 2.75 -7.39
CA ALA A 474 -0.51 3.34 -7.79
C ALA A 474 -0.29 4.73 -7.17
N THR A 475 -1.30 5.61 -7.22
CA THR A 475 -1.17 6.97 -6.66
C THR A 475 -1.23 6.98 -5.13
N LEU A 476 -1.95 6.03 -4.51
CA LEU A 476 -1.94 5.86 -3.05
C LEU A 476 -0.58 5.34 -2.56
N LEU A 477 0.00 4.34 -3.22
CA LEU A 477 1.37 3.89 -2.92
C LEU A 477 2.39 5.03 -3.05
N SER A 478 2.24 5.90 -4.08
CA SER A 478 3.09 7.09 -4.21
C SER A 478 2.88 8.08 -3.06
N ALA A 479 1.63 8.31 -2.63
CA ALA A 479 1.33 9.17 -1.50
C ALA A 479 1.91 8.61 -0.19
N MET A 480 1.79 7.30 0.05
CA MET A 480 2.40 6.64 1.21
C MET A 480 3.93 6.76 1.20
N GLU A 481 4.57 6.56 0.05
CA GLU A 481 6.03 6.65 -0.12
C GLU A 481 6.55 8.07 0.09
N THR A 482 5.80 9.07 -0.31
CA THR A 482 6.21 10.49 -0.26
C THR A 482 5.55 11.28 0.86
N ALA A 483 4.85 10.61 1.76
CA ALA A 483 4.06 11.23 2.83
C ALA A 483 4.83 12.21 3.71
N GLY A 484 6.14 11.98 3.90
CA GLY A 484 7.00 12.88 4.66
C GLY A 484 7.35 14.20 3.97
N LYS A 485 7.09 14.37 2.66
CA LYS A 485 7.51 15.58 1.93
C LYS A 485 6.76 16.85 2.34
N GLU A 486 5.55 16.71 2.86
CA GLU A 486 4.70 17.81 3.30
C GLU A 486 4.95 18.21 4.78
N ILE A 487 5.83 17.48 5.49
CA ILE A 487 6.19 17.78 6.87
C ILE A 487 7.10 19.02 6.89
N GLU A 488 6.76 20.03 7.69
CA GLU A 488 7.52 21.28 7.81
C GLU A 488 8.84 21.09 8.56
N ASP A 489 8.88 20.22 9.58
CA ASP A 489 10.09 19.90 10.34
C ASP A 489 11.11 19.13 9.49
N ASP A 490 12.29 19.70 9.31
CA ASP A 490 13.37 19.15 8.48
C ASP A 490 13.90 17.81 9.01
N ALA A 491 13.97 17.63 10.33
CA ALA A 491 14.47 16.39 10.95
C ALA A 491 13.46 15.24 10.76
N LEU A 492 12.16 15.53 10.95
CA LEU A 492 11.09 14.57 10.70
C LEU A 492 10.97 14.24 9.22
N ARG A 493 11.07 15.25 8.35
CA ARG A 493 11.08 15.07 6.91
C ARG A 493 12.24 14.18 6.45
N GLN A 494 13.43 14.37 7.03
CA GLN A 494 14.59 13.53 6.74
C GLN A 494 14.38 12.08 7.24
N ALA A 495 13.83 11.89 8.45
CA ALA A 495 13.51 10.57 8.98
C ALA A 495 12.49 9.80 8.11
N MET A 496 11.57 10.53 7.46
CA MET A 496 10.54 9.97 6.58
C MET A 496 10.97 9.83 5.12
N LYS A 497 12.11 10.44 4.73
CA LYS A 497 12.52 10.57 3.32
C LYS A 497 12.70 9.22 2.63
N ASP A 498 13.22 8.25 3.35
CA ASP A 498 13.61 6.96 2.80
C ASP A 498 12.57 5.85 3.08
N CYS A 499 11.63 6.07 4.00
CA CYS A 499 10.63 5.07 4.36
C CYS A 499 9.18 5.46 4.05
N GLY A 500 8.80 6.74 4.09
CA GLY A 500 7.40 7.17 4.00
C GLY A 500 6.56 6.56 5.13
N ILE A 501 5.27 6.31 4.90
CA ILE A 501 4.43 5.51 5.80
C ILE A 501 4.31 4.06 5.29
N GLY A 502 4.57 3.12 6.19
CA GLY A 502 4.69 1.71 5.85
C GLY A 502 5.95 1.39 5.03
N THR A 503 6.46 0.19 5.15
CA THR A 503 7.58 -0.30 4.35
C THR A 503 7.10 -0.80 2.99
N PRO A 504 7.94 -0.92 1.97
CA PRO A 504 7.58 -1.56 0.70
C PRO A 504 6.91 -2.92 0.89
N ALA A 505 7.38 -3.73 1.85
CA ALA A 505 6.83 -5.04 2.15
C ALA A 505 5.41 -5.01 2.75
N THR A 506 5.02 -3.93 3.43
CA THR A 506 3.77 -3.86 4.21
C THR A 506 2.68 -3.00 3.58
N ARG A 507 3.01 -2.06 2.67
CA ARG A 507 2.02 -1.14 2.06
C ARG A 507 0.86 -1.87 1.41
N ALA A 508 1.13 -2.93 0.62
CA ALA A 508 0.07 -3.72 -0.02
C ALA A 508 -0.90 -4.32 1.00
N SER A 509 -0.38 -4.95 2.06
CA SER A 509 -1.21 -5.57 3.10
C SER A 509 -2.02 -4.55 3.93
N ILE A 510 -1.49 -3.32 4.09
CA ILE A 510 -2.21 -2.22 4.73
C ILE A 510 -3.38 -1.78 3.87
N ILE A 511 -3.17 -1.58 2.56
CA ILE A 511 -4.23 -1.25 1.60
C ILE A 511 -5.31 -2.33 1.60
N GLU A 512 -4.93 -3.61 1.53
CA GLU A 512 -5.89 -4.72 1.60
C GLU A 512 -6.61 -4.82 2.96
N THR A 513 -5.95 -4.44 4.04
CA THR A 513 -6.60 -4.38 5.37
C THR A 513 -7.72 -3.33 5.38
N LEU A 514 -7.52 -2.17 4.74
CA LEU A 514 -8.57 -1.16 4.61
C LEU A 514 -9.79 -1.68 3.83
N PHE A 515 -9.57 -2.47 2.76
CA PHE A 515 -10.67 -3.15 2.05
C PHE A 515 -11.35 -4.22 2.91
N LYS A 516 -10.58 -5.12 3.52
CA LYS A 516 -11.10 -6.22 4.38
C LYS A 516 -11.90 -5.68 5.58
N ARG A 517 -11.54 -4.51 6.11
CA ARG A 517 -12.27 -3.81 7.18
C ARG A 517 -13.48 -3.03 6.69
N GLY A 518 -13.65 -2.90 5.37
CA GLY A 518 -14.74 -2.18 4.74
C GLY A 518 -14.65 -0.67 4.91
N TYR A 519 -13.44 -0.11 4.96
CA TYR A 519 -13.22 1.34 5.03
C TYR A 519 -13.16 2.00 3.67
N MET A 520 -12.78 1.26 2.64
CA MET A 520 -12.77 1.71 1.26
C MET A 520 -13.14 0.57 0.32
N GLU A 521 -13.48 0.93 -0.91
CA GLU A 521 -13.82 0.00 -1.99
C GLU A 521 -13.17 0.43 -3.31
N ARG A 522 -13.05 -0.52 -4.23
CA ARG A 522 -12.57 -0.28 -5.60
C ARG A 522 -13.74 0.08 -6.50
N CYS A 523 -13.75 1.30 -7.02
CA CYS A 523 -14.70 1.70 -8.07
C CYS A 523 -13.92 1.80 -9.40
N LYS A 524 -13.95 0.73 -10.22
CA LYS A 524 -13.04 0.54 -11.36
C LYS A 524 -11.58 0.60 -10.91
N LYS A 525 -10.79 1.58 -11.39
CA LYS A 525 -9.41 1.82 -10.96
C LYS A 525 -9.28 2.77 -9.75
N SER A 526 -10.37 3.44 -9.37
CA SER A 526 -10.35 4.44 -8.29
C SER A 526 -10.66 3.83 -6.93
N LEU A 527 -10.03 4.37 -5.90
CA LEU A 527 -10.27 4.04 -4.51
C LEU A 527 -11.28 5.03 -3.92
N VAL A 528 -12.36 4.52 -3.36
CA VAL A 528 -13.44 5.32 -2.79
C VAL A 528 -13.64 4.93 -1.33
N PRO A 529 -13.65 5.88 -0.38
CA PRO A 529 -13.97 5.56 1.00
C PRO A 529 -15.44 5.19 1.13
N THR A 530 -15.73 4.19 1.95
CA THR A 530 -17.11 3.82 2.31
C THR A 530 -17.66 4.77 3.39
N GLU A 531 -18.97 4.69 3.67
CA GLU A 531 -19.57 5.42 4.81
C GLU A 531 -18.84 5.10 6.13
N LYS A 532 -18.45 3.83 6.35
CA LYS A 532 -17.70 3.42 7.52
C LYS A 532 -16.30 4.07 7.56
N GLY A 533 -15.62 4.14 6.43
CA GLY A 533 -14.31 4.82 6.32
C GLY A 533 -14.41 6.31 6.56
N LEU A 534 -15.40 6.97 5.98
CA LEU A 534 -15.65 8.40 6.20
C LEU A 534 -16.01 8.70 7.66
N ALA A 535 -16.85 7.86 8.30
CA ALA A 535 -17.19 7.99 9.70
C ALA A 535 -15.95 7.85 10.59
N LEU A 536 -15.12 6.82 10.37
CA LEU A 536 -13.85 6.66 11.07
C LEU A 536 -12.96 7.89 10.90
N ASN A 537 -12.73 8.31 9.66
CA ASN A 537 -11.88 9.47 9.37
C ASN A 537 -12.41 10.75 10.02
N SER A 538 -13.72 10.97 10.06
CA SER A 538 -14.31 12.16 10.70
C SER A 538 -14.01 12.24 12.20
N VAL A 539 -13.84 11.10 12.85
CA VAL A 539 -13.49 11.00 14.27
C VAL A 539 -12.00 11.24 14.49
N VAL A 540 -11.14 10.56 13.69
CA VAL A 540 -9.70 10.52 13.97
C VAL A 540 -8.87 11.58 13.26
N LYS A 541 -9.42 12.31 12.28
CA LYS A 541 -8.66 13.22 11.39
C LYS A 541 -7.90 14.35 12.10
N THR A 542 -8.34 14.74 13.30
CA THR A 542 -7.68 15.76 14.12
C THR A 542 -6.82 15.17 15.23
N MET A 543 -6.77 13.85 15.33
CA MET A 543 -5.99 13.15 16.34
C MET A 543 -4.60 12.82 15.79
N ARG A 544 -3.62 12.78 16.67
CA ARG A 544 -2.22 12.47 16.34
C ARG A 544 -2.06 11.12 15.62
N ILE A 545 -2.94 10.12 15.87
CA ILE A 545 -2.92 8.82 15.21
C ILE A 545 -3.18 8.90 13.68
N ALA A 546 -3.81 9.96 13.19
CA ALA A 546 -4.05 10.18 11.77
C ALA A 546 -2.94 11.02 11.11
N ASP A 547 -2.03 11.60 11.91
CA ASP A 547 -0.95 12.44 11.43
C ASP A 547 0.24 11.59 10.96
N VAL A 548 0.72 11.89 9.76
CA VAL A 548 1.93 11.29 9.20
C VAL A 548 3.17 11.65 10.02
N ALA A 549 3.22 12.86 10.60
CA ALA A 549 4.33 13.33 11.41
C ALA A 549 4.64 12.43 12.60
N MET A 550 3.61 11.84 13.23
CA MET A 550 3.78 10.88 14.31
C MET A 550 4.63 9.66 13.89
N THR A 551 4.43 9.17 12.67
CA THR A 551 5.28 8.08 12.15
C THR A 551 6.73 8.52 12.00
N GLY A 552 6.96 9.76 11.54
CA GLY A 552 8.29 10.35 11.44
C GLY A 552 8.98 10.48 12.81
N GLU A 553 8.25 10.95 13.82
CA GLU A 553 8.74 11.03 15.19
C GLU A 553 9.19 9.66 15.72
N TRP A 554 8.35 8.64 15.54
CA TRP A 554 8.71 7.28 15.98
C TRP A 554 9.93 6.73 15.24
N GLU A 555 10.01 6.86 13.93
CA GLU A 555 11.16 6.36 13.16
C GLU A 555 12.45 7.11 13.55
N LYS A 556 12.38 8.40 13.88
CA LYS A 556 13.49 9.18 14.41
C LYS A 556 13.98 8.63 15.76
N GLU A 557 13.06 8.38 16.69
CA GLU A 557 13.42 7.84 18.01
C GLU A 557 13.92 6.40 17.91
N LEU A 558 13.33 5.56 17.06
CA LEU A 558 13.81 4.21 16.79
C LEU A 558 15.24 4.21 16.20
N ALA A 559 15.54 5.15 15.30
CA ALA A 559 16.90 5.32 14.79
C ALA A 559 17.89 5.78 15.87
N ARG A 560 17.45 6.54 16.88
CA ARG A 560 18.27 6.90 18.05
C ARG A 560 18.55 5.70 18.95
N ILE A 561 17.55 4.81 19.13
CA ILE A 561 17.75 3.54 19.86
C ILE A 561 18.81 2.70 19.14
N GLU A 562 18.72 2.57 17.83
CA GLU A 562 19.64 1.80 17.01
C GLU A 562 21.08 2.32 17.12
N ARG A 563 21.28 3.64 17.24
CA ARG A 563 22.60 4.25 17.49
C ARG A 563 23.06 4.24 18.94
N GLY A 564 22.22 3.74 19.86
CA GLY A 564 22.51 3.74 21.31
C GLY A 564 22.38 5.13 21.96
N GLU A 565 21.73 6.08 21.32
CA GLU A 565 21.51 7.46 21.82
C GLU A 565 20.26 7.59 22.69
N LEU A 566 19.38 6.61 22.64
CA LEU A 566 18.14 6.54 23.44
C LEU A 566 17.93 5.10 23.92
N SER A 567 17.49 4.93 25.18
CA SER A 567 17.13 3.60 25.66
C SER A 567 15.71 3.21 25.17
N ASP A 568 15.51 1.92 24.87
CA ASP A 568 14.20 1.37 24.52
C ASP A 568 13.17 1.55 25.64
N ASP A 569 13.60 1.52 26.91
CA ASP A 569 12.74 1.78 28.09
C ASP A 569 12.19 3.22 28.13
N THR A 570 13.01 4.21 27.76
CA THR A 570 12.56 5.60 27.68
C THR A 570 11.49 5.76 26.60
N PHE A 571 11.74 5.24 25.42
CA PHE A 571 10.77 5.26 24.31
C PHE A 571 9.49 4.50 24.70
N ARG A 572 9.62 3.36 25.35
CA ARG A 572 8.46 2.58 25.84
C ARG A 572 7.57 3.41 26.76
N LYS A 573 8.13 4.13 27.74
CA LYS A 573 7.37 4.99 28.66
C LYS A 573 6.61 6.10 27.93
N GLU A 574 7.21 6.71 26.92
CA GLU A 574 6.54 7.70 26.07
C GLU A 574 5.37 7.09 25.29
N ILE A 575 5.54 5.88 24.74
CA ILE A 575 4.49 5.15 24.04
C ILE A 575 3.37 4.71 24.98
N GLU A 576 3.68 4.29 26.20
CA GLU A 576 2.67 3.95 27.21
C GLU A 576 1.84 5.20 27.61
N ALA A 577 2.49 6.36 27.78
CA ALA A 577 1.80 7.61 28.03
C ALA A 577 0.87 7.97 26.87
N TYR A 578 1.37 7.93 25.63
CA TYR A 578 0.56 8.15 24.44
C TYR A 578 -0.58 7.12 24.30
N THR A 579 -0.35 5.85 24.64
CA THR A 579 -1.38 4.82 24.63
C THR A 579 -2.54 5.14 25.59
N ARG A 580 -2.24 5.67 26.78
CA ARG A 580 -3.27 6.13 27.76
C ARG A 580 -4.05 7.31 27.20
N GLU A 581 -3.35 8.30 26.64
CA GLU A 581 -3.94 9.49 26.04
C GLU A 581 -4.89 9.13 24.90
N ILE A 582 -4.42 8.44 23.86
CA ILE A 582 -5.24 8.08 22.69
C ILE A 582 -6.40 7.17 23.05
N THR A 583 -6.23 6.27 24.03
CA THR A 583 -7.30 5.40 24.52
C THR A 583 -8.42 6.21 25.15
N SER A 584 -8.07 7.20 25.98
CA SER A 584 -9.02 8.11 26.62
C SER A 584 -9.75 8.99 25.59
N GLU A 585 -9.02 9.51 24.62
CA GLU A 585 -9.61 10.32 23.53
C GLU A 585 -10.61 9.50 22.72
N LEU A 586 -10.19 8.32 22.24
CA LEU A 586 -11.02 7.47 21.39
C LEU A 586 -12.26 6.91 22.11
N ILE A 587 -12.15 6.60 23.39
CA ILE A 587 -13.29 6.10 24.17
C ILE A 587 -14.35 7.18 24.43
N SER A 588 -13.94 8.45 24.39
CA SER A 588 -14.82 9.63 24.56
C SER A 588 -15.53 10.03 23.25
N CYS A 589 -15.22 9.37 22.13
CA CYS A 589 -15.78 9.68 20.82
C CYS A 589 -17.18 9.08 20.56
N ASP A 590 -17.84 8.51 21.57
CA ASP A 590 -19.18 7.93 21.48
C ASP A 590 -20.22 8.90 20.85
N LYS A 591 -20.11 10.20 21.12
CA LYS A 591 -20.95 11.24 20.53
C LYS A 591 -20.66 11.52 19.05
N LEU A 592 -19.47 11.20 18.55
CA LEU A 592 -19.06 11.47 17.18
C LEU A 592 -19.46 10.35 16.20
N PHE A 593 -19.63 9.12 16.67
CA PHE A 593 -20.27 8.05 15.91
C PHE A 593 -21.80 8.19 15.90
N GLY A 594 -22.26 9.44 15.96
CA GLY A 594 -23.62 9.87 16.17
C GLY A 594 -24.66 8.96 15.51
N SER A 595 -25.70 8.71 16.26
CA SER A 595 -26.91 8.10 15.73
C SER A 595 -27.30 8.77 14.42
N ARG A 596 -27.35 7.97 13.35
CA ARG A 596 -27.83 8.46 12.06
C ARG A 596 -29.36 8.59 12.12
N ASP A 597 -29.88 9.76 11.77
CA ASP A 597 -31.33 9.94 11.67
C ASP A 597 -31.89 8.97 10.59
N SER A 598 -32.90 8.20 10.95
CA SER A 598 -33.59 7.31 9.99
C SER A 598 -34.44 8.08 8.99
N GLY A 599 -34.73 9.34 9.26
CA GLY A 599 -35.72 10.14 8.55
C GLY A 599 -37.16 9.84 8.98
N CYS A 600 -37.38 8.92 9.93
CA CYS A 600 -38.71 8.48 10.37
C CYS A 600 -39.04 9.01 11.77
N ALA A 601 -40.28 9.43 11.99
CA ALA A 601 -40.82 9.71 13.32
C ALA A 601 -40.93 8.38 14.11
N CYS A 602 -40.91 8.46 15.43
CA CYS A 602 -41.14 7.30 16.26
C CYS A 602 -42.57 6.83 16.17
N PRO A 603 -42.85 5.57 15.76
CA PRO A 603 -44.20 5.05 15.62
C PRO A 603 -44.93 4.97 16.95
N LYS A 604 -44.22 4.93 18.10
CA LYS A 604 -44.85 4.82 19.42
C LYS A 604 -45.23 6.18 20.01
N CYS A 605 -44.35 7.18 20.00
CA CYS A 605 -44.64 8.48 20.62
C CYS A 605 -44.98 9.60 19.64
N GLY A 606 -44.68 9.43 18.34
CA GLY A 606 -44.97 10.43 17.31
C GLY A 606 -44.08 11.70 17.37
N THR A 607 -43.50 12.01 18.52
CA THR A 607 -42.74 13.25 18.78
C THR A 607 -41.23 13.10 18.61
N GLY A 608 -40.67 11.91 18.98
CA GLY A 608 -39.27 11.61 18.80
C GLY A 608 -38.93 11.12 17.39
N ARG A 609 -37.65 11.20 17.00
CA ARG A 609 -37.14 10.62 15.76
C ARG A 609 -36.43 9.31 16.03
N MET A 610 -36.59 8.38 15.12
CA MET A 610 -35.89 7.10 15.19
C MET A 610 -34.46 7.24 14.66
N ARG A 611 -33.47 6.84 15.44
CA ARG A 611 -32.07 6.94 15.10
C ARG A 611 -31.41 5.57 15.03
N PHE A 612 -30.59 5.35 13.99
CA PHE A 612 -29.82 4.13 13.85
C PHE A 612 -28.58 4.17 14.78
N TYR A 613 -28.47 3.15 15.65
CA TYR A 613 -27.30 2.85 16.48
C TYR A 613 -26.86 1.44 16.12
N GLY A 614 -25.97 1.25 15.21
CA GLY A 614 -25.43 -0.06 14.81
C GLY A 614 -26.41 -1.23 14.82
N LYS A 615 -26.59 -1.91 15.99
CA LYS A 615 -27.46 -3.09 16.17
C LYS A 615 -28.90 -2.76 16.53
N VAL A 616 -29.19 -1.52 16.87
CA VAL A 616 -30.52 -1.07 17.33
C VAL A 616 -30.88 0.26 16.67
N VAL A 617 -32.17 0.44 16.39
CA VAL A 617 -32.74 1.74 16.04
C VAL A 617 -33.58 2.18 17.23
N ARG A 618 -33.34 3.37 17.75
CA ARG A 618 -33.97 3.84 18.99
C ARG A 618 -34.57 5.24 18.81
N CYS A 619 -35.69 5.48 19.48
CA CYS A 619 -36.26 6.81 19.57
C CYS A 619 -35.31 7.73 20.39
N ASP A 620 -35.09 8.96 19.91
CA ASP A 620 -34.26 9.97 20.58
C ASP A 620 -35.01 10.69 21.71
N ASN A 621 -36.32 10.55 21.81
CA ASN A 621 -37.08 10.99 22.97
C ASN A 621 -36.78 10.07 24.16
N THR A 622 -36.14 10.61 25.20
CA THR A 622 -35.68 9.90 26.38
C THR A 622 -36.82 9.24 27.19
N GLU A 623 -38.01 9.82 27.17
CA GLU A 623 -39.18 9.29 27.84
C GLU A 623 -39.79 8.08 27.09
N CYS A 624 -39.62 8.04 25.78
CA CYS A 624 -40.12 6.95 24.94
C CYS A 624 -39.09 5.82 24.80
N GLY A 625 -37.90 6.16 24.34
CA GLY A 625 -36.74 5.27 24.19
C GLY A 625 -36.98 3.99 23.36
N LEU A 626 -38.08 3.90 22.57
CA LEU A 626 -38.46 2.68 21.82
C LEU A 626 -37.25 2.06 21.08
N PRO A 627 -36.81 0.82 21.43
CA PRO A 627 -35.73 0.15 20.74
C PRO A 627 -36.25 -0.81 19.67
N VAL A 628 -35.67 -0.78 18.48
CA VAL A 628 -35.91 -1.75 17.40
C VAL A 628 -34.60 -2.43 17.07
N PHE A 629 -34.41 -3.68 17.50
CA PHE A 629 -33.19 -4.44 17.23
C PHE A 629 -33.16 -4.92 15.77
N ARG A 630 -32.06 -4.70 15.09
CA ARG A 630 -31.88 -5.06 13.68
C ARG A 630 -31.67 -6.56 13.47
N LEU A 631 -31.04 -7.26 14.41
CA LEU A 631 -30.80 -8.70 14.32
C LEU A 631 -32.06 -9.45 14.74
N LYS A 632 -32.66 -10.19 13.81
CA LYS A 632 -33.85 -11.02 13.99
C LYS A 632 -33.59 -12.42 13.47
N ALA A 633 -33.70 -13.43 14.33
CA ALA A 633 -33.57 -14.85 13.97
C ALA A 633 -32.39 -15.13 13.00
N GLY A 634 -31.19 -14.63 13.34
CA GLY A 634 -29.96 -14.84 12.57
C GLY A 634 -29.78 -13.95 11.32
N ARG A 635 -30.76 -13.06 11.02
CA ARG A 635 -30.71 -12.11 9.91
C ARG A 635 -30.70 -10.67 10.41
N THR A 636 -29.82 -9.83 9.83
CA THR A 636 -29.79 -8.39 10.13
C THR A 636 -30.67 -7.66 9.10
N LEU A 637 -31.63 -6.87 9.59
CA LEU A 637 -32.50 -6.03 8.75
C LEU A 637 -31.68 -4.86 8.18
N SER A 638 -31.88 -4.59 6.89
CA SER A 638 -31.32 -3.41 6.20
C SER A 638 -31.96 -2.11 6.70
N ASP A 639 -31.36 -0.97 6.34
CA ASP A 639 -31.92 0.34 6.68
C ASP A 639 -33.30 0.55 6.04
N ASP A 640 -33.48 0.12 4.79
CA ASP A 640 -34.76 0.25 4.10
C ASP A 640 -35.85 -0.67 4.69
N GLU A 641 -35.50 -1.90 5.07
CA GLU A 641 -36.39 -2.81 5.78
C GLU A 641 -36.83 -2.27 7.15
N ILE A 642 -35.92 -1.57 7.84
CA ILE A 642 -36.24 -0.86 9.09
C ILE A 642 -37.12 0.34 8.83
N LYS A 643 -36.90 1.12 7.75
CA LYS A 643 -37.77 2.23 7.39
C LYS A 643 -39.19 1.75 7.04
N ASP A 644 -39.32 0.69 6.25
CA ASP A 644 -40.62 0.08 5.98
C ASP A 644 -41.33 -0.29 7.29
N LEU A 645 -40.63 -0.94 8.23
CA LEU A 645 -41.18 -1.30 9.54
C LEU A 645 -41.61 -0.07 10.37
N LEU A 646 -40.81 1.02 10.34
CA LEU A 646 -41.11 2.24 11.11
C LEU A 646 -42.24 3.07 10.53
N THR A 647 -42.43 3.07 9.20
CA THR A 647 -43.45 3.86 8.51
C THR A 647 -44.74 3.12 8.30
N GLU A 648 -44.69 1.85 7.93
CA GLU A 648 -45.87 1.01 7.60
C GLU A 648 -46.27 0.07 8.73
N GLY A 649 -45.46 -0.02 9.79
CA GLY A 649 -45.65 -0.97 10.90
C GLY A 649 -45.23 -2.40 10.58
N HIS A 650 -44.85 -2.70 9.35
CA HIS A 650 -44.38 -4.02 8.91
C HIS A 650 -43.41 -3.92 7.75
N THR A 651 -42.59 -4.95 7.55
CA THR A 651 -41.71 -5.11 6.39
C THR A 651 -42.45 -5.82 5.26
N LYS A 652 -41.83 -5.85 4.08
CA LYS A 652 -42.17 -6.83 3.03
C LYS A 652 -41.81 -8.24 3.51
N LEU A 653 -42.27 -9.28 2.75
CA LEU A 653 -41.85 -10.66 3.02
C LEU A 653 -40.35 -10.81 2.87
N LEU A 654 -39.64 -11.10 3.97
CA LEU A 654 -38.20 -11.24 4.02
C LEU A 654 -37.80 -12.71 4.09
N LYS A 655 -36.73 -13.07 3.37
CA LYS A 655 -36.22 -14.45 3.28
C LYS A 655 -34.97 -14.65 4.14
N GLY A 656 -34.74 -15.90 4.56
CA GLY A 656 -33.49 -16.33 5.13
C GLY A 656 -33.34 -16.13 6.64
N PHE A 657 -34.41 -16.04 7.39
CA PHE A 657 -34.40 -16.18 8.83
C PHE A 657 -34.05 -17.61 9.24
N LYS A 658 -33.45 -17.79 10.42
CA LYS A 658 -33.12 -19.11 10.97
C LYS A 658 -33.86 -19.35 12.29
N SER A 659 -34.61 -20.45 12.36
CA SER A 659 -35.25 -20.88 13.61
C SER A 659 -34.21 -21.30 14.66
N LYS A 660 -34.62 -21.46 15.92
CA LYS A 660 -33.76 -22.00 17.00
C LYS A 660 -33.16 -23.37 16.65
N GLN A 661 -33.80 -24.12 15.76
CA GLN A 661 -33.36 -25.44 15.29
C GLN A 661 -32.52 -25.34 13.98
N GLY A 662 -32.15 -24.14 13.53
CA GLY A 662 -31.32 -23.93 12.32
C GLY A 662 -32.05 -23.99 10.99
N LYS A 663 -33.38 -24.26 10.97
CA LYS A 663 -34.18 -24.29 9.73
C LYS A 663 -34.43 -22.88 9.22
N SER A 664 -34.24 -22.68 7.90
CA SER A 664 -34.56 -21.41 7.25
C SER A 664 -36.09 -21.23 7.10
N PHE A 665 -36.56 -19.99 7.30
CA PHE A 665 -37.95 -19.61 7.05
C PHE A 665 -38.03 -18.18 6.52
N ASP A 666 -39.18 -17.88 5.87
CA ASP A 666 -39.48 -16.56 5.35
C ASP A 666 -40.66 -15.98 6.16
N ALA A 667 -40.57 -14.70 6.52
CA ALA A 667 -41.61 -14.03 7.29
C ALA A 667 -41.62 -12.52 7.05
N VAL A 668 -42.73 -11.87 7.36
CA VAL A 668 -42.85 -10.42 7.52
C VAL A 668 -42.48 -10.10 8.97
N VAL A 669 -41.68 -9.06 9.21
CA VAL A 669 -41.45 -8.51 10.54
C VAL A 669 -42.45 -7.36 10.74
N ALA A 670 -43.26 -7.43 11.80
CA ALA A 670 -44.25 -6.41 12.10
C ALA A 670 -44.20 -5.99 13.58
N PHE A 671 -44.72 -4.82 13.90
CA PHE A 671 -44.96 -4.42 15.29
C PHE A 671 -46.23 -5.09 15.84
N ASP A 672 -46.20 -5.49 17.08
CA ASP A 672 -47.40 -5.84 17.85
C ASP A 672 -48.04 -4.58 18.48
N GLY A 673 -49.12 -4.76 19.25
CA GLY A 673 -49.81 -3.66 19.93
C GLY A 673 -49.00 -2.86 20.94
N GLU A 674 -47.87 -3.43 21.38
CA GLU A 674 -46.92 -2.79 22.32
C GLU A 674 -45.66 -2.26 21.64
N TYR A 675 -45.58 -2.26 20.32
CA TYR A 675 -44.43 -1.91 19.47
C TYR A 675 -43.22 -2.85 19.63
N ASN A 676 -43.44 -4.11 20.11
CA ASN A 676 -42.42 -5.13 19.97
C ASN A 676 -42.47 -5.74 18.58
N THR A 677 -41.34 -6.21 18.10
CA THR A 677 -41.27 -6.81 16.77
C THR A 677 -41.59 -8.30 16.80
N THR A 678 -42.51 -8.75 15.98
CA THR A 678 -42.93 -10.13 15.83
C THR A 678 -42.84 -10.62 14.38
N PHE A 679 -42.91 -11.94 14.17
CA PHE A 679 -42.94 -12.55 12.85
C PHE A 679 -44.37 -12.87 12.43
N VAL A 680 -44.76 -12.38 11.26
CA VAL A 680 -46.02 -12.73 10.62
C VAL A 680 -45.72 -13.65 9.43
N PHE A 681 -46.30 -14.85 9.44
CA PHE A 681 -46.08 -15.83 8.40
C PHE A 681 -47.15 -15.69 7.32
N PRO A 682 -46.78 -15.78 6.02
CA PRO A 682 -47.81 -15.77 4.95
C PRO A 682 -48.73 -16.99 5.09
N GLU A 683 -50.05 -16.79 4.89
CA GLU A 683 -51.00 -17.89 4.88
C GLU A 683 -50.59 -18.97 3.86
N ALA A 684 -50.52 -20.21 4.30
CA ALA A 684 -50.22 -21.34 3.44
C ALA A 684 -51.35 -21.44 2.38
N LYS A 685 -51.03 -21.25 1.10
CA LYS A 685 -51.94 -21.57 0.01
C LYS A 685 -52.37 -23.01 0.16
N LYS A 686 -53.64 -23.26 0.48
CA LYS A 686 -54.25 -24.58 0.46
C LYS A 686 -54.20 -25.07 -1.01
N ASP A 687 -53.30 -25.98 -1.32
CA ASP A 687 -53.28 -26.68 -2.59
C ASP A 687 -54.66 -27.43 -2.73
N LYS A 688 -55.48 -27.02 -3.69
CA LYS A 688 -56.61 -27.79 -4.15
C LYS A 688 -56.06 -29.07 -4.77
N LYS A 689 -56.15 -30.17 -4.04
CA LYS A 689 -56.01 -31.51 -4.63
C LYS A 689 -57.02 -31.70 -5.73
N PHE A 690 -56.58 -31.73 -6.96
CA PHE A 690 -57.34 -32.18 -8.09
C PHE A 690 -57.56 -33.70 -7.95
N SER A 691 -58.78 -34.10 -7.58
CA SER A 691 -59.20 -35.47 -7.64
C SER A 691 -59.56 -35.81 -9.11
N GLY A 692 -58.57 -36.31 -9.85
CA GLY A 692 -58.80 -36.91 -11.17
C GLY A 692 -59.40 -38.30 -11.01
N ARG A 693 -60.68 -38.47 -11.30
CA ARG A 693 -61.30 -39.78 -11.53
C ARG A 693 -60.79 -40.39 -12.82
N LYS A 694 -60.37 -41.64 -12.74
CA LYS A 694 -60.18 -42.54 -13.90
C LYS A 694 -61.52 -42.70 -14.72
N LYS A 695 -61.36 -42.65 -16.00
CA LYS A 695 -61.93 -43.65 -16.94
C LYS A 695 -60.95 -43.81 -18.09
#